data_1f2acbee30e563dcb4f4c3fecd65a380
#
_entry.id   1f2acbee30e563dcb4f4c3fecd65a380
#
_cell.length_a   1.000
_cell.length_b   1.000
_cell.length_c   1.000
_cell.angle_alpha   90.00
_cell.angle_beta   90.00
_cell.angle_gamma   90.00
#
_symmetry.space_group_name_H-M   'P 1'
#
loop_
_entity.id
_entity.type
_entity.pdbx_description
1 polymer ?
#
loop_
_entity_poly.entity_id
_entity_poly.type
_entity_poly.pdbx_seq_one_letter_code
_entity_poly.pdbx_strand_id
1 'polypeptide(L)'
;MLSKEVLNVDKIVIKNARENNLKNVSLEIPKNKLVVMTGVSGSGKSSLAFDTIYAEGQRRYVESLSSYARQFLGSTDKPDVDSIEGLSPSISIDQKTTNKNPRSTVGTVTEIYDYLRLLFARVGVPYCPTHHIPISSQSIEEMTNRVLQLEENTKIMVMSPVIKGEKGTQVDLFDNLRKEGYVRVNVDGELRDLSEDIILEKNKKHNISVVIDRLVIKEGIRGRLFSSLETASNLSHGKVVIDVVGGEDIVLSEKFACPYCDFSLDELEPRIFSFNAPYGACLQCKGLGVQYKLDLDLIIPDKNLSINEGGIDAINVDESSNIIYTQLSAVSKKYDIDLDAKIKDIPKEKLDIILYGSPDMLDFNYVSKNGNTRNTRDYFEGIITNLERRYIETKSTWIREWIERYMNEVECPMCHGTRLNSNVLSVLIGKKNIYEVTELSILELKEFINSLKLNNEQKEISDIIIKEINSRLDFLINVGLDYLTLNRAAGTLSGGESQRIRLATQIGSRLTGVLYVLDEPSIGLHQRDNQRLINSLLEMRDLGNSLIVVEHDTDTMLAADYLIDIGPGAGDNGGQVIAAGTPEEVMKNKNSLTGKYLTGELKIEVPKKRRKGNKKYLEIKGAKENNLKNINVKIPLGTFTCVTGVSGSGKSSLINEILYKALAVSVYGSKVKPGKYKEIKGLDNIDKVVQITQTPIGRTPRSNPATYVGVFDDIRDIFANTKEAKIRGYDKGRFSFNVKGGRCEACFGDGVKKIEMHFLPDVYVPCEVCHGTRYNRDTLEIKFKDKNIYEVLNMRVDEAMKFFENHPKVLNKLQVLHDVGLGYVDLGQIAPTLSGGEAARVKLAKELQKKPTGKSVFILDEPTTGLHSDDIKKLLVILQRIVDNGDTVIVIEHNLDVIKVADYIIDLGPEGGNKLGGNIVCTGTPEEVSKVKESYTGQFLAKML
;
A
#
# COMPACT_ATOMS: atom_id res chain seq x y z
N MET A 1 9.77 -55.80 25.06
CA MET A 1 9.25 -55.68 23.70
C MET A 1 8.50 -54.34 23.66
N LEU A 2 9.17 -53.27 23.30
CA LEU A 2 8.54 -51.98 22.99
C LEU A 2 8.32 -52.00 21.49
N SER A 3 7.04 -52.10 21.10
CA SER A 3 6.60 -51.91 19.70
C SER A 3 7.05 -50.49 19.26
N LYS A 4 7.98 -50.49 18.29
CA LYS A 4 8.21 -49.25 17.50
C LYS A 4 6.91 -48.92 16.77
N GLU A 5 6.07 -48.08 17.32
CA GLU A 5 5.19 -47.24 16.50
C GLU A 5 6.12 -46.40 15.62
N VAL A 6 6.22 -46.81 14.38
CA VAL A 6 6.79 -45.99 13.30
C VAL A 6 5.90 -44.76 13.22
N LEU A 7 6.35 -43.65 13.80
CA LEU A 7 5.74 -42.34 13.60
C LEU A 7 5.54 -42.18 12.09
N ASN A 8 4.31 -42.03 11.67
CA ASN A 8 3.92 -41.87 10.27
C ASN A 8 4.42 -40.50 9.78
N VAL A 9 5.70 -40.45 9.41
CA VAL A 9 6.48 -39.22 9.11
C VAL A 9 5.94 -38.51 7.85
N ASP A 10 5.18 -39.24 7.02
CA ASP A 10 4.78 -38.82 5.67
C ASP A 10 3.41 -38.15 5.59
N LYS A 11 2.69 -37.99 6.70
CA LYS A 11 1.34 -37.39 6.73
C LYS A 11 1.16 -36.45 7.91
N ILE A 12 0.30 -35.45 7.72
CA ILE A 12 -0.29 -34.67 8.80
C ILE A 12 -1.62 -35.32 9.13
N VAL A 13 -1.81 -35.77 10.38
CA VAL A 13 -3.02 -36.45 10.84
C VAL A 13 -3.78 -35.53 11.80
N ILE A 14 -4.98 -35.17 11.42
CA ILE A 14 -5.90 -34.32 12.19
C ILE A 14 -7.01 -35.20 12.77
N LYS A 15 -7.32 -35.02 14.05
CA LYS A 15 -8.39 -35.75 14.75
C LYS A 15 -9.37 -34.77 15.37
N ASN A 16 -10.64 -34.86 14.96
CA ASN A 16 -11.80 -34.13 15.52
C ASN A 16 -11.60 -32.62 15.62
N ALA A 17 -11.28 -31.94 14.51
CA ALA A 17 -11.25 -30.49 14.44
C ALA A 17 -12.68 -29.91 14.51
N ARG A 18 -12.89 -28.92 15.41
CA ARG A 18 -14.22 -28.32 15.69
C ARG A 18 -14.19 -26.79 15.64
N GLU A 19 -13.10 -26.21 15.16
CA GLU A 19 -12.95 -24.76 15.09
C GLU A 19 -14.03 -24.13 14.22
N ASN A 20 -14.66 -23.07 14.70
CA ASN A 20 -15.76 -22.36 14.02
C ASN A 20 -16.92 -23.30 13.60
N ASN A 21 -17.12 -23.54 12.32
CA ASN A 21 -18.19 -24.38 11.78
C ASN A 21 -17.78 -25.83 11.46
N LEU A 22 -16.55 -26.23 11.79
CA LEU A 22 -16.08 -27.60 11.54
C LEU A 22 -16.82 -28.63 12.39
N LYS A 23 -17.18 -29.77 11.80
CA LYS A 23 -17.97 -30.84 12.42
C LYS A 23 -17.13 -32.08 12.70
N ASN A 24 -16.27 -32.01 13.71
CA ASN A 24 -15.38 -33.12 14.11
C ASN A 24 -14.57 -33.66 12.92
N VAL A 25 -13.95 -32.78 12.17
CA VAL A 25 -13.20 -33.16 10.97
C VAL A 25 -11.96 -33.94 11.36
N SER A 26 -11.87 -35.17 10.82
CA SER A 26 -10.67 -36.01 10.91
C SER A 26 -10.15 -36.27 9.51
N LEU A 27 -8.86 -36.03 9.27
CA LEU A 27 -8.28 -36.02 7.93
C LEU A 27 -6.78 -36.37 7.98
N GLU A 28 -6.32 -37.11 6.97
CA GLU A 28 -4.90 -37.36 6.73
C GLU A 28 -4.46 -36.58 5.49
N ILE A 29 -3.46 -35.71 5.64
CA ILE A 29 -2.92 -34.87 4.56
C ILE A 29 -1.51 -35.32 4.24
N PRO A 30 -1.17 -35.65 2.99
CA PRO A 30 0.18 -36.08 2.61
C PRO A 30 1.17 -34.91 2.71
N LYS A 31 2.38 -35.18 3.24
CA LYS A 31 3.49 -34.19 3.26
C LYS A 31 4.19 -34.11 1.92
N ASN A 32 4.94 -33.02 1.73
CA ASN A 32 5.74 -32.75 0.54
C ASN A 32 4.89 -32.80 -0.74
N LYS A 33 3.67 -32.32 -0.65
CA LYS A 33 2.67 -32.29 -1.71
C LYS A 33 2.03 -30.91 -1.82
N LEU A 34 1.53 -30.59 -3.00
CA LEU A 34 0.63 -29.49 -3.23
C LEU A 34 -0.79 -29.96 -2.92
N VAL A 35 -1.32 -29.52 -1.77
CA VAL A 35 -2.67 -29.84 -1.31
C VAL A 35 -3.56 -28.63 -1.51
N VAL A 36 -4.66 -28.77 -2.24
CA VAL A 36 -5.62 -27.68 -2.44
C VAL A 36 -6.89 -27.97 -1.62
N MET A 37 -7.32 -26.99 -0.83
CA MET A 37 -8.59 -26.99 -0.10
C MET A 37 -9.59 -26.12 -0.82
N THR A 38 -10.71 -26.70 -1.23
CA THR A 38 -11.77 -26.04 -2.00
C THR A 38 -13.15 -26.27 -1.37
N GLY A 39 -14.17 -25.65 -1.95
CA GLY A 39 -15.57 -25.72 -1.49
C GLY A 39 -16.25 -24.36 -1.52
N VAL A 40 -17.55 -24.28 -1.29
CA VAL A 40 -18.32 -23.02 -1.31
C VAL A 40 -17.84 -22.02 -0.25
N SER A 41 -18.12 -20.72 -0.45
CA SER A 41 -17.80 -19.69 0.53
C SER A 41 -18.49 -19.99 1.87
N GLY A 42 -17.74 -19.84 2.99
CA GLY A 42 -18.26 -20.17 4.32
C GLY A 42 -18.37 -21.68 4.64
N SER A 43 -17.79 -22.56 3.80
CA SER A 43 -17.83 -24.03 4.06
C SER A 43 -16.88 -24.50 5.18
N GLY A 44 -15.93 -23.66 5.65
CA GLY A 44 -14.95 -24.00 6.69
C GLY A 44 -13.53 -24.24 6.20
N LYS A 45 -13.21 -23.89 4.93
CA LYS A 45 -11.85 -24.01 4.36
C LYS A 45 -10.80 -23.29 5.18
N SER A 46 -11.02 -21.99 5.41
CA SER A 46 -10.08 -21.15 6.17
C SER A 46 -10.02 -21.58 7.63
N SER A 47 -11.13 -22.03 8.21
CA SER A 47 -11.17 -22.57 9.59
C SER A 47 -10.28 -23.81 9.74
N LEU A 48 -10.25 -24.69 8.71
CA LEU A 48 -9.37 -25.87 8.75
C LEU A 48 -7.92 -25.48 8.45
N ALA A 49 -7.66 -24.69 7.39
CA ALA A 49 -6.32 -24.37 6.94
C ALA A 49 -5.59 -23.40 7.88
N PHE A 50 -6.24 -22.28 8.25
CA PHE A 50 -5.60 -21.20 9.03
C PHE A 50 -5.90 -21.30 10.51
N ASP A 51 -7.19 -21.38 10.90
CA ASP A 51 -7.57 -21.32 12.32
C ASP A 51 -7.26 -22.63 13.05
N THR A 52 -7.07 -23.76 12.33
CA THR A 52 -6.73 -25.05 12.91
C THR A 52 -5.27 -25.47 12.61
N ILE A 53 -4.92 -25.75 11.36
CA ILE A 53 -3.61 -26.33 11.01
C ILE A 53 -2.47 -25.33 11.20
N TYR A 54 -2.59 -24.13 10.62
CA TYR A 54 -1.57 -23.09 10.76
C TYR A 54 -1.45 -22.61 12.20
N ALA A 55 -2.58 -22.33 12.86
CA ALA A 55 -2.61 -21.85 14.24
C ALA A 55 -1.89 -22.82 15.21
N GLU A 56 -2.16 -24.14 15.08
CA GLU A 56 -1.46 -25.15 15.90
C GLU A 56 0.03 -25.26 15.57
N GLY A 57 0.40 -25.18 14.29
CA GLY A 57 1.81 -25.19 13.86
C GLY A 57 2.58 -23.99 14.39
N GLN A 58 1.99 -22.79 14.33
CA GLN A 58 2.56 -21.56 14.88
C GLN A 58 2.66 -21.62 16.41
N ARG A 59 1.60 -22.08 17.09
CA ARG A 59 1.57 -22.24 18.54
C ARG A 59 2.74 -23.12 19.02
N ARG A 60 2.93 -24.29 18.42
CA ARG A 60 4.04 -25.19 18.75
C ARG A 60 5.41 -24.58 18.49
N TYR A 61 5.55 -23.82 17.39
CA TYR A 61 6.78 -23.12 17.11
C TYR A 61 7.07 -22.05 18.17
N VAL A 62 6.08 -21.22 18.52
CA VAL A 62 6.22 -20.19 19.56
C VAL A 62 6.51 -20.80 20.94
N GLU A 63 5.89 -21.93 21.29
CA GLU A 63 6.15 -22.64 22.53
C GLU A 63 7.58 -23.21 22.61
N SER A 64 8.20 -23.52 21.48
CA SER A 64 9.60 -23.96 21.42
C SER A 64 10.61 -22.85 21.67
N LEU A 65 10.22 -21.57 21.60
CA LEU A 65 11.08 -20.42 21.80
C LEU A 65 11.32 -20.11 23.29
N SER A 66 12.33 -19.30 23.56
CA SER A 66 12.62 -18.83 24.92
C SER A 66 11.45 -18.05 25.52
N SER A 67 11.34 -18.05 26.88
CA SER A 67 10.31 -17.29 27.60
C SER A 67 10.32 -15.80 27.26
N TYR A 68 11.50 -15.25 27.00
CA TYR A 68 11.66 -13.86 26.57
C TYR A 68 11.05 -13.62 25.18
N ALA A 69 11.35 -14.46 24.19
CA ALA A 69 10.79 -14.34 22.85
C ALA A 69 9.24 -14.50 22.85
N ARG A 70 8.69 -15.40 23.68
CA ARG A 70 7.25 -15.61 23.83
C ARG A 70 6.50 -14.36 24.35
N GLN A 71 7.13 -13.55 25.22
CA GLN A 71 6.51 -12.31 25.71
C GLN A 71 6.25 -11.28 24.59
N PHE A 72 7.06 -11.30 23.52
CA PHE A 72 6.90 -10.39 22.38
C PHE A 72 5.95 -10.93 21.31
N LEU A 73 5.84 -12.26 21.16
CA LEU A 73 5.06 -12.90 20.12
C LEU A 73 3.60 -13.17 20.54
N GLY A 74 3.28 -12.99 21.81
CA GLY A 74 1.97 -13.28 22.37
C GLY A 74 1.68 -14.78 22.52
N SER A 75 0.65 -15.15 23.28
CA SER A 75 0.12 -16.50 23.32
C SER A 75 -0.96 -16.64 22.25
N THR A 76 -0.82 -17.61 21.37
CA THR A 76 -1.91 -18.04 20.48
C THR A 76 -2.78 -19.04 21.23
N ASP A 77 -4.10 -18.86 21.21
CA ASP A 77 -5.02 -19.81 21.80
C ASP A 77 -4.91 -21.15 21.09
N LYS A 78 -5.08 -22.23 21.84
CA LYS A 78 -5.09 -23.57 21.28
C LYS A 78 -6.36 -23.75 20.44
N PRO A 79 -6.26 -24.13 19.15
CA PRO A 79 -7.45 -24.40 18.36
C PRO A 79 -8.25 -25.57 18.92
N ASP A 80 -9.58 -25.57 18.67
CA ASP A 80 -10.47 -26.67 19.12
C ASP A 80 -10.29 -27.90 18.22
N VAL A 81 -9.30 -28.69 18.59
CA VAL A 81 -8.91 -29.95 17.93
C VAL A 81 -8.38 -30.93 18.97
N ASP A 82 -8.71 -32.19 18.84
CA ASP A 82 -8.21 -33.21 19.77
C ASP A 82 -6.69 -33.38 19.62
N SER A 83 -6.20 -33.63 18.40
CA SER A 83 -4.78 -33.72 18.12
C SER A 83 -4.46 -33.44 16.65
N ILE A 84 -3.25 -32.89 16.41
CA ILE A 84 -2.65 -32.82 15.08
C ILE A 84 -1.23 -33.40 15.20
N GLU A 85 -0.97 -34.45 14.45
CA GLU A 85 0.33 -35.13 14.41
C GLU A 85 1.05 -34.81 13.10
N GLY A 86 2.37 -34.83 13.11
CA GLY A 86 3.18 -34.66 11.89
C GLY A 86 3.33 -33.23 11.38
N LEU A 87 2.95 -32.17 12.14
CA LEU A 87 3.15 -30.79 11.74
C LEU A 87 4.63 -30.42 11.61
N SER A 88 4.97 -29.72 10.52
CA SER A 88 6.22 -29.01 10.34
C SER A 88 6.04 -27.53 10.77
N PRO A 89 7.16 -26.76 10.97
CA PRO A 89 7.07 -25.31 11.15
C PRO A 89 6.20 -24.70 10.06
N SER A 90 5.22 -23.88 10.43
CA SER A 90 4.22 -23.37 9.48
C SER A 90 4.38 -21.88 9.22
N ILE A 91 4.22 -21.48 7.96
CA ILE A 91 4.25 -20.10 7.49
C ILE A 91 2.93 -19.83 6.74
N SER A 92 2.22 -18.75 7.12
CA SER A 92 1.03 -18.33 6.38
C SER A 92 1.33 -17.18 5.44
N ILE A 93 0.69 -17.22 4.27
CA ILE A 93 0.69 -16.14 3.29
C ILE A 93 -0.77 -15.77 3.02
N ASP A 94 -1.28 -14.87 3.86
CA ASP A 94 -2.66 -14.39 3.80
C ASP A 94 -2.79 -13.08 3.00
N GLN A 95 -4.02 -12.70 2.68
CA GLN A 95 -4.36 -11.52 1.90
C GLN A 95 -4.46 -10.23 2.74
N LYS A 96 -4.65 -10.34 4.06
CA LYS A 96 -5.15 -9.25 4.92
C LYS A 96 -4.13 -8.17 5.32
N THR A 97 -2.83 -8.38 5.13
CA THR A 97 -1.80 -7.48 5.63
C THR A 97 -1.20 -6.60 4.54
N THR A 98 -1.83 -5.50 4.20
CA THR A 98 -1.16 -4.41 3.47
C THR A 98 -0.30 -3.62 4.45
N ASN A 99 0.99 -3.53 4.18
CA ASN A 99 1.91 -2.71 4.97
C ASN A 99 1.56 -1.22 4.76
N LYS A 100 1.03 -0.57 5.80
CA LYS A 100 0.63 0.84 5.77
C LYS A 100 1.78 1.81 6.00
N ASN A 101 3.00 1.31 6.20
CA ASN A 101 4.15 2.17 6.42
C ASN A 101 4.49 2.93 5.12
N PRO A 102 4.41 4.27 5.09
CA PRO A 102 4.66 5.05 3.87
C PRO A 102 6.11 4.99 3.38
N ARG A 103 7.03 4.49 4.22
CA ARG A 103 8.43 4.29 3.86
C ARG A 103 8.72 2.94 3.22
N SER A 104 7.78 2.00 3.31
CA SER A 104 7.95 0.68 2.68
C SER A 104 7.72 0.75 1.18
N THR A 105 8.64 0.21 0.40
CA THR A 105 8.55 0.07 -1.06
C THR A 105 8.67 -1.39 -1.46
N VAL A 106 8.33 -1.73 -2.69
CA VAL A 106 8.56 -3.07 -3.24
C VAL A 106 10.01 -3.48 -3.02
N GLY A 107 10.98 -2.60 -3.34
CA GLY A 107 12.41 -2.88 -3.17
C GLY A 107 12.84 -3.20 -1.74
N THR A 108 12.24 -2.52 -0.73
CA THR A 108 12.57 -2.78 0.68
C THR A 108 11.89 -4.03 1.22
N VAL A 109 10.67 -4.34 0.77
CA VAL A 109 9.95 -5.55 1.21
C VAL A 109 10.58 -6.82 0.62
N THR A 110 11.13 -6.72 -0.60
CA THR A 110 11.81 -7.84 -1.29
C THR A 110 13.30 -7.95 -0.96
N GLU A 111 13.82 -7.05 -0.13
CA GLU A 111 15.24 -6.91 0.22
C GLU A 111 16.16 -6.57 -0.98
N ILE A 112 15.62 -6.46 -2.20
CA ILE A 112 16.43 -6.13 -3.39
C ILE A 112 17.12 -4.78 -3.23
N TYR A 113 16.45 -3.81 -2.59
CA TYR A 113 17.01 -2.49 -2.34
C TYR A 113 18.27 -2.54 -1.46
N ASP A 114 18.35 -3.48 -0.52
CA ASP A 114 19.53 -3.66 0.34
C ASP A 114 20.74 -4.15 -0.45
N TYR A 115 20.51 -5.07 -1.39
CA TYR A 115 21.57 -5.51 -2.31
C TYR A 115 21.95 -4.41 -3.32
N LEU A 116 21.00 -3.61 -3.79
CA LEU A 116 21.32 -2.45 -4.65
C LEU A 116 22.17 -1.42 -3.90
N ARG A 117 21.84 -1.11 -2.63
CA ARG A 117 22.66 -0.23 -1.81
C ARG A 117 24.11 -0.75 -1.66
N LEU A 118 24.24 -2.06 -1.45
CA LEU A 118 25.57 -2.70 -1.37
C LEU A 118 26.30 -2.63 -2.72
N LEU A 119 25.61 -2.89 -3.83
CA LEU A 119 26.16 -2.78 -5.17
C LEU A 119 26.66 -1.36 -5.45
N PHE A 120 25.84 -0.33 -5.20
CA PHE A 120 26.22 1.07 -5.39
C PHE A 120 27.38 1.51 -4.49
N ALA A 121 27.45 1.01 -3.26
CA ALA A 121 28.57 1.30 -2.36
C ALA A 121 29.88 0.67 -2.81
N ARG A 122 29.86 -0.48 -3.52
CA ARG A 122 31.07 -1.23 -3.88
C ARG A 122 31.58 -0.95 -5.28
N VAL A 123 30.69 -0.78 -6.26
CA VAL A 123 31.08 -0.58 -7.67
C VAL A 123 30.57 0.72 -8.27
N GLY A 124 29.84 1.51 -7.51
CA GLY A 124 29.33 2.82 -7.93
C GLY A 124 30.45 3.83 -8.10
N VAL A 125 30.38 4.62 -9.17
CA VAL A 125 31.33 5.69 -9.46
C VAL A 125 30.63 7.02 -9.14
N PRO A 126 31.15 7.82 -8.19
CA PRO A 126 30.60 9.14 -7.93
C PRO A 126 31.04 10.14 -8.99
N TYR A 127 30.12 11.03 -9.37
CA TYR A 127 30.34 12.10 -10.32
C TYR A 127 30.09 13.46 -9.66
N CYS A 128 30.84 14.46 -10.07
CA CYS A 128 30.55 15.83 -9.64
C CYS A 128 29.21 16.30 -10.28
N PRO A 129 28.22 16.75 -9.51
CA PRO A 129 26.93 17.22 -10.07
C PRO A 129 27.09 18.44 -10.99
N THR A 130 28.09 19.28 -10.73
CA THR A 130 28.32 20.53 -11.46
C THR A 130 29.20 20.32 -12.69
N HIS A 131 30.26 19.51 -12.59
CA HIS A 131 31.26 19.36 -13.67
C HIS A 131 31.09 18.06 -14.47
N HIS A 132 30.18 17.14 -14.00
CA HIS A 132 29.89 15.85 -14.63
C HIS A 132 31.12 14.96 -14.90
N ILE A 133 32.17 15.12 -14.10
CA ILE A 133 33.38 14.28 -14.15
C ILE A 133 33.35 13.22 -13.06
N PRO A 134 33.90 12.03 -13.30
CA PRO A 134 34.05 11.05 -12.22
C PRO A 134 35.05 11.55 -11.18
N ILE A 135 34.76 11.30 -9.93
CA ILE A 135 35.63 11.64 -8.80
C ILE A 135 36.07 10.36 -8.10
N SER A 136 37.35 10.30 -7.72
CA SER A 136 37.93 9.14 -7.02
C SER A 136 38.56 9.58 -5.71
N SER A 137 38.55 8.71 -4.72
CA SER A 137 39.43 8.82 -3.56
C SER A 137 40.82 8.25 -3.93
N GLN A 138 41.83 8.77 -3.31
CA GLN A 138 43.20 8.31 -3.54
C GLN A 138 43.86 8.04 -2.18
N SER A 139 44.42 6.88 -2.00
CA SER A 139 45.26 6.63 -0.81
C SER A 139 46.53 7.50 -0.86
N ILE A 140 47.15 7.76 0.29
CA ILE A 140 48.42 8.52 0.35
C ILE A 140 49.50 7.86 -0.54
N GLU A 141 49.47 6.52 -0.64
CA GLU A 141 50.40 5.78 -1.50
C GLU A 141 50.11 6.06 -2.99
N GLU A 142 48.84 6.07 -3.43
CA GLU A 142 48.47 6.40 -4.80
C GLU A 142 48.77 7.86 -5.13
N MET A 143 48.52 8.79 -4.18
CA MET A 143 48.91 10.20 -4.31
C MET A 143 50.41 10.32 -4.52
N THR A 144 51.20 9.59 -3.70
CA THR A 144 52.66 9.56 -3.81
C THR A 144 53.11 9.04 -5.17
N ASN A 145 52.55 7.93 -5.63
CA ASN A 145 52.88 7.36 -6.94
C ASN A 145 52.50 8.31 -8.09
N ARG A 146 51.38 9.01 -7.99
CA ARG A 146 50.93 9.98 -8.99
C ARG A 146 51.86 11.19 -9.07
N VAL A 147 52.32 11.71 -7.93
CA VAL A 147 53.25 12.84 -7.88
C VAL A 147 54.64 12.41 -8.40
N LEU A 148 55.06 11.20 -8.14
CA LEU A 148 56.34 10.64 -8.65
C LEU A 148 56.34 10.40 -10.17
N GLN A 149 55.21 10.45 -10.87
CA GLN A 149 55.13 10.39 -12.33
C GLN A 149 55.48 11.71 -13.00
N LEU A 150 55.65 12.82 -12.25
CA LEU A 150 56.17 14.09 -12.80
C LEU A 150 57.63 13.93 -13.26
N GLU A 151 57.98 14.82 -14.18
CA GLU A 151 59.34 14.82 -14.75
C GLU A 151 60.43 15.00 -13.68
N GLU A 152 61.56 14.34 -13.85
CA GLU A 152 62.67 14.45 -12.93
C GLU A 152 63.17 15.92 -12.84
N ASN A 153 63.56 16.37 -11.68
CA ASN A 153 63.93 17.74 -11.32
C ASN A 153 62.77 18.74 -11.27
N THR A 154 61.50 18.32 -11.43
CA THR A 154 60.33 19.19 -11.18
C THR A 154 60.30 19.66 -9.75
N LYS A 155 60.20 20.96 -9.53
CA LYS A 155 60.00 21.60 -8.20
C LYS A 155 58.55 21.64 -7.84
N ILE A 156 58.20 21.11 -6.66
CA ILE A 156 56.85 21.08 -6.17
C ILE A 156 56.73 21.63 -4.75
N MET A 157 55.57 22.19 -4.41
CA MET A 157 55.19 22.51 -3.04
C MET A 157 53.99 21.64 -2.64
N VAL A 158 54.11 20.91 -1.55
CA VAL A 158 53.01 20.15 -0.93
C VAL A 158 52.24 21.13 -0.03
N MET A 159 51.00 21.39 -0.34
CA MET A 159 50.18 22.33 0.37
C MET A 159 48.90 21.68 0.92
N SER A 160 48.48 22.15 2.09
CA SER A 160 47.22 21.77 2.74
C SER A 160 46.22 22.93 2.66
N PRO A 161 45.12 22.83 1.91
CA PRO A 161 44.10 23.86 1.81
C PRO A 161 43.21 23.84 3.08
N VAL A 162 43.41 24.82 3.99
CA VAL A 162 42.69 24.92 5.28
C VAL A 162 41.50 25.86 5.24
N ILE A 163 41.50 26.87 4.38
CA ILE A 163 40.37 27.78 4.15
C ILE A 163 40.15 27.93 2.65
N LYS A 164 38.88 27.83 2.24
CA LYS A 164 38.47 28.00 0.85
C LYS A 164 37.21 28.87 0.75
N GLY A 165 37.34 30.05 0.24
CA GLY A 165 36.23 30.95 -0.06
C GLY A 165 35.50 31.49 1.17
N GLU A 166 36.09 31.50 2.35
CA GLU A 166 35.50 32.01 3.59
C GLU A 166 35.87 33.48 3.85
N LYS A 167 34.93 34.21 4.48
CA LYS A 167 35.16 35.57 4.92
C LYS A 167 35.71 35.58 6.36
N GLY A 168 36.57 36.55 6.64
CA GLY A 168 37.11 36.71 7.99
C GLY A 168 38.55 37.13 7.98
N THR A 169 39.06 37.59 9.11
CA THR A 169 40.46 38.00 9.30
C THR A 169 41.38 36.83 9.60
N GLN A 170 40.83 35.66 9.92
CA GLN A 170 41.49 34.37 10.18
C GLN A 170 42.70 34.43 11.13
N VAL A 171 42.70 35.40 12.08
CA VAL A 171 43.79 35.63 13.02
C VAL A 171 44.10 34.40 13.88
N ASP A 172 43.02 33.77 14.43
CA ASP A 172 43.17 32.60 15.29
C ASP A 172 43.80 31.42 14.54
N LEU A 173 43.49 31.24 13.22
CA LEU A 173 44.07 30.24 12.38
C LEU A 173 45.58 30.46 12.21
N PHE A 174 46.01 31.68 11.88
CA PHE A 174 47.43 31.97 11.72
C PHE A 174 48.19 31.80 13.04
N ASP A 175 47.59 32.18 14.19
CA ASP A 175 48.21 31.96 15.49
C ASP A 175 48.35 30.49 15.86
N ASN A 176 47.39 29.64 15.50
CA ASN A 176 47.47 28.20 15.71
C ASN A 176 48.56 27.57 14.82
N LEU A 177 48.56 27.94 13.52
CA LEU A 177 49.61 27.46 12.59
C LEU A 177 51.03 27.85 13.03
N ARG A 178 51.24 29.04 13.58
CA ARG A 178 52.52 29.45 14.16
C ARG A 178 52.92 28.57 15.37
N LYS A 179 51.97 28.28 16.26
CA LYS A 179 52.17 27.42 17.43
C LYS A 179 52.52 25.98 17.03
N GLU A 180 51.97 25.49 15.96
CA GLU A 180 52.23 24.13 15.39
C GLU A 180 53.52 24.09 14.60
N GLY A 181 54.23 25.22 14.38
CA GLY A 181 55.53 25.30 13.76
C GLY A 181 55.53 25.41 12.23
N TYR A 182 54.39 25.69 11.63
CA TYR A 182 54.36 25.99 10.20
C TYR A 182 54.99 27.34 9.91
N VAL A 183 55.66 27.46 8.76
CA VAL A 183 56.47 28.65 8.40
C VAL A 183 55.82 29.50 7.35
N ARG A 184 55.08 28.87 6.40
CA ARG A 184 54.52 29.55 5.21
C ARG A 184 53.10 29.14 4.87
N VAL A 185 52.38 30.11 4.38
CA VAL A 185 51.02 29.95 3.87
C VAL A 185 50.91 30.56 2.46
N ASN A 186 50.09 29.98 1.64
CA ASN A 186 49.63 30.59 0.37
C ASN A 186 48.28 31.25 0.67
N VAL A 187 48.18 32.53 0.50
CA VAL A 187 46.94 33.34 0.72
C VAL A 187 46.54 33.93 -0.63
N ASP A 188 45.40 33.51 -1.16
CA ASP A 188 44.86 34.01 -2.44
C ASP A 188 45.83 33.89 -3.64
N GLY A 189 46.72 32.89 -3.63
CA GLY A 189 47.74 32.69 -4.64
C GLY A 189 49.10 33.30 -4.32
N GLU A 190 49.22 34.14 -3.26
CA GLU A 190 50.49 34.73 -2.82
C GLU A 190 51.11 33.96 -1.65
N LEU A 191 52.37 33.61 -1.76
CA LEU A 191 53.14 32.96 -0.73
C LEU A 191 53.52 33.97 0.35
N ARG A 192 53.09 33.77 1.60
CA ARG A 192 53.36 34.64 2.75
C ARG A 192 54.11 33.85 3.84
N ASP A 193 54.98 34.55 4.55
CA ASP A 193 55.67 33.98 5.73
C ASP A 193 54.79 34.20 6.99
N LEU A 194 54.60 33.18 7.78
CA LEU A 194 53.80 33.25 9.01
C LEU A 194 54.47 34.10 10.09
N SER A 195 55.78 34.45 9.96
CA SER A 195 56.45 35.40 10.86
C SER A 195 56.00 36.85 10.65
N GLU A 196 55.40 37.16 9.49
CA GLU A 196 54.87 38.45 9.14
C GLU A 196 53.41 38.61 9.65
N ASP A 197 52.96 39.88 9.87
CA ASP A 197 51.58 40.16 10.19
C ASP A 197 50.72 40.08 8.93
N ILE A 198 49.95 38.99 8.82
CA ILE A 198 49.04 38.78 7.69
C ILE A 198 47.69 39.40 8.01
N ILE A 199 47.40 40.54 7.38
CA ILE A 199 46.14 41.27 7.56
C ILE A 199 45.21 40.94 6.39
N LEU A 200 44.03 40.30 6.69
CA LEU A 200 43.02 39.97 5.71
C LEU A 200 41.79 40.88 5.82
N GLU A 201 41.15 41.19 4.69
CA GLU A 201 39.93 41.98 4.63
C GLU A 201 38.73 41.16 5.13
N LYS A 202 38.10 41.58 6.23
CA LYS A 202 36.99 40.87 6.90
C LYS A 202 35.81 40.46 5.99
N ASN A 203 35.51 41.26 4.98
CA ASN A 203 34.35 41.08 4.12
C ASN A 203 34.68 40.41 2.76
N LYS A 204 35.95 40.14 2.45
CA LYS A 204 36.40 39.44 1.25
C LYS A 204 36.51 37.94 1.53
N LYS A 205 36.28 37.14 0.51
CA LYS A 205 36.51 35.70 0.57
C LYS A 205 38.00 35.44 0.33
N HIS A 206 38.59 34.58 1.17
CA HIS A 206 39.99 34.25 1.13
C HIS A 206 40.15 32.72 0.93
N ASN A 207 41.23 32.33 0.25
CA ASN A 207 41.71 30.96 0.15
C ASN A 207 43.08 30.90 0.85
N ILE A 208 43.24 29.97 1.80
CA ILE A 208 44.47 29.83 2.56
C ILE A 208 44.90 28.36 2.52
N SER A 209 46.12 28.11 2.03
CA SER A 209 46.76 26.80 2.03
C SER A 209 48.09 26.87 2.81
N VAL A 210 48.29 25.89 3.69
CA VAL A 210 49.53 25.78 4.46
C VAL A 210 50.58 25.06 3.63
N VAL A 211 51.77 25.58 3.48
CA VAL A 211 52.89 24.90 2.81
C VAL A 211 53.53 23.95 3.81
N ILE A 212 53.41 22.65 3.52
CA ILE A 212 53.93 21.57 4.35
C ILE A 212 55.40 21.30 4.00
N ASP A 213 55.72 21.19 2.71
CA ASP A 213 57.06 20.90 2.28
C ASP A 213 57.35 21.44 0.86
N ARG A 214 58.63 21.62 0.54
CA ARG A 214 59.11 21.99 -0.79
C ARG A 214 60.07 20.94 -1.24
N LEU A 215 59.76 20.28 -2.33
CA LEU A 215 60.46 19.10 -2.79
C LEU A 215 60.88 19.24 -4.28
N VAL A 216 61.88 18.53 -4.64
CA VAL A 216 62.28 18.37 -6.05
C VAL A 216 62.17 16.86 -6.36
N ILE A 217 61.48 16.53 -7.40
CA ILE A 217 61.27 15.15 -7.83
C ILE A 217 62.64 14.57 -8.26
N LYS A 218 63.11 13.57 -7.52
CA LYS A 218 64.38 12.87 -7.78
C LYS A 218 64.31 11.48 -7.18
N GLU A 219 65.24 10.63 -7.58
CA GLU A 219 65.36 9.29 -7.00
C GLU A 219 65.55 9.34 -5.45
N GLY A 220 64.83 8.50 -4.74
CA GLY A 220 64.90 8.43 -3.25
C GLY A 220 63.99 9.38 -2.49
N ILE A 221 63.20 10.27 -3.13
CA ILE A 221 62.33 11.26 -2.46
C ILE A 221 61.04 10.65 -1.91
N ARG A 222 60.68 9.40 -2.29
CA ARG A 222 59.39 8.74 -1.98
C ARG A 222 59.00 8.82 -0.51
N GLY A 223 59.90 8.47 0.42
CA GLY A 223 59.56 8.45 1.85
C GLY A 223 59.19 9.85 2.41
N ARG A 224 59.96 10.89 2.00
CA ARG A 224 59.72 12.27 2.42
C ARG A 224 58.41 12.83 1.79
N LEU A 225 58.18 12.52 0.51
CA LEU A 225 56.94 12.91 -0.17
C LEU A 225 55.74 12.26 0.50
N PHE A 226 55.80 10.97 0.82
CA PHE A 226 54.71 10.26 1.52
C PHE A 226 54.38 10.92 2.87
N SER A 227 55.39 11.17 3.72
CA SER A 227 55.16 11.86 5.01
C SER A 227 54.63 13.28 4.86
N SER A 228 55.05 14.02 3.85
CA SER A 228 54.56 15.36 3.56
C SER A 228 53.10 15.35 3.08
N LEU A 229 52.70 14.39 2.24
CA LEU A 229 51.32 14.20 1.80
C LEU A 229 50.43 13.77 2.97
N GLU A 230 50.88 12.85 3.82
CA GLU A 230 50.17 12.41 5.01
C GLU A 230 49.91 13.58 5.98
N THR A 231 50.93 14.42 6.24
CA THR A 231 50.80 15.61 7.06
C THR A 231 49.81 16.63 6.44
N ALA A 232 49.92 16.84 5.12
CA ALA A 232 49.01 17.74 4.40
C ALA A 232 47.55 17.27 4.43
N SER A 233 47.33 15.98 4.23
CA SER A 233 46.02 15.36 4.25
C SER A 233 45.38 15.43 5.64
N ASN A 234 46.14 15.16 6.67
CA ASN A 234 45.62 15.24 8.05
C ASN A 234 45.19 16.64 8.44
N LEU A 235 45.97 17.69 8.03
CA LEU A 235 45.64 19.07 8.35
C LEU A 235 44.42 19.60 7.63
N SER A 236 44.14 19.18 6.40
CA SER A 236 43.03 19.62 5.57
C SER A 236 41.85 18.64 5.50
N HIS A 237 41.82 17.64 6.39
CA HIS A 237 40.81 16.61 6.41
C HIS A 237 40.64 15.87 5.07
N GLY A 238 41.76 15.50 4.46
CA GLY A 238 41.80 14.61 3.31
C GLY A 238 42.09 15.29 1.96
N LYS A 239 42.32 16.62 1.88
CA LYS A 239 42.68 17.32 0.62
C LYS A 239 44.13 17.75 0.63
N VAL A 240 44.83 17.56 -0.50
CA VAL A 240 46.20 18.00 -0.69
C VAL A 240 46.32 18.71 -2.04
N VAL A 241 47.04 19.81 -2.09
CA VAL A 241 47.36 20.53 -3.33
C VAL A 241 48.86 20.44 -3.58
N ILE A 242 49.24 19.98 -4.73
CA ILE A 242 50.62 20.02 -5.21
C ILE A 242 50.75 21.17 -6.20
N ASP A 243 51.37 22.24 -5.75
CA ASP A 243 51.73 23.35 -6.60
C ASP A 243 53.00 22.96 -7.37
N VAL A 244 52.89 22.86 -8.68
CA VAL A 244 53.99 22.54 -9.59
C VAL A 244 54.59 23.86 -10.11
N VAL A 245 55.76 24.20 -9.66
CA VAL A 245 56.40 25.47 -10.04
C VAL A 245 56.56 25.61 -11.54
N GLY A 246 55.72 26.51 -12.12
CA GLY A 246 55.68 26.71 -13.59
C GLY A 246 54.72 25.81 -14.33
N GLY A 247 53.90 25.01 -13.65
CA GLY A 247 52.87 24.12 -14.20
C GLY A 247 51.48 24.37 -13.57
N GLU A 248 50.58 23.49 -13.80
CA GLU A 248 49.24 23.52 -13.17
C GLU A 248 49.24 22.80 -11.81
N ASP A 249 48.45 23.30 -10.88
CA ASP A 249 48.28 22.68 -9.58
C ASP A 249 47.57 21.31 -9.69
N ILE A 250 48.08 20.31 -8.98
CA ILE A 250 47.44 18.99 -8.91
C ILE A 250 46.69 18.89 -7.57
N VAL A 251 45.38 18.76 -7.63
CA VAL A 251 44.55 18.54 -6.46
C VAL A 251 44.39 17.03 -6.22
N LEU A 252 44.76 16.58 -5.06
CA LEU A 252 44.66 15.19 -4.59
C LEU A 252 43.70 15.12 -3.38
N SER A 253 43.00 14.02 -3.21
CA SER A 253 42.08 13.87 -2.10
C SER A 253 41.92 12.41 -1.64
N GLU A 254 41.97 12.19 -0.35
CA GLU A 254 41.63 10.91 0.27
C GLU A 254 40.12 10.67 0.21
N LYS A 255 39.32 11.73 0.13
CA LYS A 255 37.86 11.64 -0.06
C LYS A 255 37.50 11.76 -1.53
N PHE A 256 36.31 11.29 -1.86
CA PHE A 256 35.75 11.52 -3.20
C PHE A 256 35.44 13.04 -3.35
N ALA A 257 36.36 13.78 -3.92
CA ALA A 257 36.24 15.23 -4.05
C ALA A 257 36.43 15.70 -5.50
N CYS A 258 35.66 16.71 -5.88
CA CYS A 258 35.83 17.35 -7.19
C CYS A 258 37.06 18.27 -7.15
N PRO A 259 37.99 18.19 -8.14
CA PRO A 259 39.12 19.10 -8.21
C PRO A 259 38.74 20.55 -8.51
N TYR A 260 37.54 20.79 -9.09
CA TYR A 260 37.15 22.13 -9.57
C TYR A 260 36.14 22.86 -8.69
N CYS A 261 35.46 22.14 -7.75
CA CYS A 261 34.51 22.76 -6.82
C CYS A 261 34.55 22.10 -5.44
N ASP A 262 33.74 22.59 -4.50
CA ASP A 262 33.71 22.09 -3.10
C ASP A 262 32.90 20.80 -2.93
N PHE A 263 32.38 20.21 -4.01
CA PHE A 263 31.63 18.97 -3.92
C PHE A 263 32.54 17.83 -3.46
N SER A 264 32.17 17.19 -2.36
CA SER A 264 32.84 16.00 -1.85
C SER A 264 31.85 15.02 -1.25
N LEU A 265 32.15 13.75 -1.38
CA LEU A 265 31.49 12.65 -0.67
C LEU A 265 32.50 12.04 0.30
N ASP A 266 32.05 11.74 1.53
CA ASP A 266 32.93 11.11 2.50
C ASP A 266 33.26 9.67 2.07
N GLU A 267 32.54 8.67 2.54
CA GLU A 267 32.74 7.28 2.16
C GLU A 267 31.50 6.72 1.45
N LEU A 268 31.71 5.83 0.48
CA LEU A 268 30.63 5.11 -0.19
C LEU A 268 30.22 3.89 0.63
N GLU A 269 29.39 4.13 1.66
CA GLU A 269 28.83 3.07 2.49
C GLU A 269 27.37 2.78 2.12
N PRO A 270 26.87 1.54 2.31
CA PRO A 270 25.47 1.21 2.02
C PRO A 270 24.44 2.08 2.77
N ARG A 271 24.81 2.64 3.93
CA ARG A 271 23.92 3.50 4.75
C ARG A 271 23.58 4.82 4.06
N ILE A 272 24.46 5.40 3.23
CA ILE A 272 24.19 6.67 2.55
C ILE A 272 23.15 6.52 1.46
N PHE A 273 22.95 5.33 0.91
CA PHE A 273 21.93 5.01 -0.09
C PHE A 273 20.57 4.66 0.53
N SER A 274 20.44 4.73 1.86
CA SER A 274 19.18 4.41 2.54
C SER A 274 18.34 5.67 2.76
N PHE A 275 17.16 5.73 2.17
CA PHE A 275 16.19 6.79 2.46
C PHE A 275 15.53 6.66 3.85
N ASN A 276 15.75 5.54 4.56
CA ASN A 276 15.31 5.34 5.95
C ASN A 276 16.36 5.76 6.99
N ALA A 277 17.59 6.03 6.54
CA ALA A 277 18.68 6.49 7.40
C ALA A 277 18.89 8.02 7.26
N PRO A 278 19.21 8.75 8.33
CA PRO A 278 19.40 10.21 8.29
C PRO A 278 20.45 10.68 7.28
N TYR A 279 21.49 9.86 7.06
CA TYR A 279 22.61 10.19 6.17
C TYR A 279 22.24 10.20 4.68
N GLY A 280 21.30 9.30 4.27
CA GLY A 280 20.88 9.17 2.88
C GLY A 280 19.55 9.84 2.57
N ALA A 281 18.71 10.07 3.59
CA ALA A 281 17.38 10.62 3.41
C ALA A 281 17.41 12.10 3.00
N CYS A 282 16.45 12.50 2.16
CA CYS A 282 16.19 13.92 1.90
C CYS A 282 15.87 14.65 3.21
N LEU A 283 16.55 15.76 3.46
CA LEU A 283 16.42 16.52 4.71
C LEU A 283 15.01 17.08 4.93
N GLN A 284 14.30 17.45 3.86
CA GLN A 284 12.98 18.05 3.94
C GLN A 284 11.87 17.02 4.17
N CYS A 285 11.79 15.96 3.37
CA CYS A 285 10.74 14.92 3.50
C CYS A 285 11.16 13.74 4.38
N LYS A 286 12.39 13.74 4.90
CA LYS A 286 12.95 12.67 5.74
C LYS A 286 12.75 11.26 5.14
N GLY A 287 12.93 11.15 3.83
CA GLY A 287 12.84 9.88 3.10
C GLY A 287 11.43 9.47 2.66
N LEU A 288 10.42 10.32 2.81
CA LEU A 288 9.06 10.01 2.34
C LEU A 288 8.88 10.22 0.82
N GLY A 289 9.61 11.16 0.22
CA GLY A 289 9.47 11.54 -1.20
C GLY A 289 8.31 12.49 -1.46
N VAL A 290 7.36 12.56 -0.55
CA VAL A 290 6.15 13.38 -0.63
C VAL A 290 5.96 14.23 0.63
N GLN A 291 5.12 15.23 0.53
CA GLN A 291 4.65 16.05 1.65
C GLN A 291 3.13 16.15 1.59
N TYR A 292 2.48 16.10 2.74
CA TYR A 292 1.06 16.44 2.85
C TYR A 292 0.94 17.96 2.97
N LYS A 293 0.27 18.60 2.02
CA LYS A 293 -0.01 20.03 2.02
C LYS A 293 -1.51 20.27 1.90
N LEU A 294 -1.97 21.30 2.59
CA LEU A 294 -3.34 21.77 2.45
C LEU A 294 -3.59 22.19 1.00
N ASP A 295 -4.69 21.72 0.44
CA ASP A 295 -5.12 22.04 -0.92
C ASP A 295 -6.25 23.07 -0.88
N LEU A 296 -6.04 24.19 -1.55
CA LEU A 296 -7.03 25.26 -1.63
C LEU A 296 -8.32 24.84 -2.31
N ASP A 297 -8.27 23.94 -3.29
CA ASP A 297 -9.46 23.47 -3.98
C ASP A 297 -10.28 22.49 -3.12
N LEU A 298 -9.66 21.85 -2.09
CA LEU A 298 -10.38 21.08 -1.07
C LEU A 298 -10.97 21.97 0.03
N ILE A 299 -10.28 23.07 0.38
CA ILE A 299 -10.73 24.04 1.39
C ILE A 299 -11.85 24.92 0.83
N ILE A 300 -11.73 25.33 -0.44
CA ILE A 300 -12.69 26.16 -1.18
C ILE A 300 -13.20 25.37 -2.39
N PRO A 301 -14.12 24.41 -2.19
CA PRO A 301 -14.56 23.50 -3.25
C PRO A 301 -15.44 24.17 -4.30
N ASP A 302 -16.20 25.19 -3.91
CA ASP A 302 -17.04 25.97 -4.82
C ASP A 302 -16.84 27.47 -4.63
N LYS A 303 -16.12 28.09 -5.56
CA LYS A 303 -15.83 29.52 -5.57
C LYS A 303 -17.04 30.41 -5.90
N ASN A 304 -18.17 29.80 -6.29
CA ASN A 304 -19.43 30.52 -6.52
C ASN A 304 -20.25 30.73 -5.25
N LEU A 305 -19.92 30.05 -4.16
CA LEU A 305 -20.49 30.31 -2.85
C LEU A 305 -19.76 31.45 -2.16
N SER A 306 -20.47 32.14 -1.26
CA SER A 306 -19.88 33.09 -0.33
C SER A 306 -19.31 32.39 0.91
N ILE A 307 -18.56 33.11 1.73
CA ILE A 307 -18.02 32.57 3.00
C ILE A 307 -19.18 32.23 3.94
N ASN A 308 -20.20 33.08 4.01
CA ASN A 308 -21.38 32.84 4.84
C ASN A 308 -22.28 31.71 4.33
N GLU A 309 -22.24 31.39 3.04
CA GLU A 309 -22.90 30.21 2.47
C GLU A 309 -22.08 28.91 2.65
N GLY A 310 -20.96 28.95 3.36
CA GLY A 310 -20.10 27.79 3.57
C GLY A 310 -19.10 27.53 2.45
N GLY A 311 -18.74 28.52 1.66
CA GLY A 311 -17.78 28.41 0.57
C GLY A 311 -16.38 27.98 1.02
N ILE A 312 -16.04 28.15 2.31
CA ILE A 312 -14.83 27.61 2.96
C ILE A 312 -15.24 26.43 3.84
N ASP A 313 -15.07 25.22 3.35
CA ASP A 313 -15.53 23.98 3.98
C ASP A 313 -14.87 23.66 5.35
N ALA A 314 -13.70 24.22 5.59
CA ALA A 314 -12.97 24.03 6.86
C ALA A 314 -13.52 24.91 8.01
N ILE A 315 -14.55 25.74 7.76
CA ILE A 315 -15.17 26.59 8.74
C ILE A 315 -16.66 26.21 8.88
N ASN A 316 -17.10 26.01 10.12
CA ASN A 316 -18.52 25.87 10.38
C ASN A 316 -19.12 27.26 10.60
N VAL A 317 -19.91 27.73 9.66
CA VAL A 317 -20.55 29.06 9.67
C VAL A 317 -21.82 29.07 10.53
N ASP A 318 -22.49 27.93 10.74
CA ASP A 318 -23.77 27.83 11.45
C ASP A 318 -23.64 27.96 12.99
N GLU A 319 -22.43 27.94 13.53
CA GLU A 319 -22.21 28.11 14.96
C GLU A 319 -21.78 29.55 15.29
N SER A 320 -22.71 30.40 15.72
CA SER A 320 -22.47 31.75 16.21
C SER A 320 -21.45 31.85 17.39
N SER A 321 -21.08 30.71 17.96
CA SER A 321 -20.06 30.54 18.99
C SER A 321 -18.68 30.10 18.48
N ASN A 322 -18.48 30.03 17.15
CA ASN A 322 -17.21 29.60 16.58
C ASN A 322 -16.18 30.74 16.65
N ILE A 323 -15.06 30.48 17.32
CA ILE A 323 -13.97 31.44 17.52
C ILE A 323 -13.45 31.96 16.16
N ILE A 324 -13.28 31.10 15.19
CA ILE A 324 -12.77 31.46 13.85
C ILE A 324 -13.75 32.38 13.12
N TYR A 325 -15.06 32.15 13.23
CA TYR A 325 -16.05 33.02 12.59
C TYR A 325 -16.10 34.41 13.22
N THR A 326 -15.95 34.50 14.55
CA THR A 326 -15.83 35.79 15.26
C THR A 326 -14.59 36.57 14.81
N GLN A 327 -13.47 35.88 14.60
CA GLN A 327 -12.25 36.49 14.07
C GLN A 327 -12.44 36.97 12.63
N LEU A 328 -13.08 36.18 11.77
CA LEU A 328 -13.39 36.54 10.39
C LEU A 328 -14.28 37.78 10.31
N SER A 329 -15.24 37.94 11.21
CA SER A 329 -16.09 39.12 11.27
C SER A 329 -15.29 40.39 11.58
N ALA A 330 -14.26 40.30 12.45
CA ALA A 330 -13.37 41.41 12.72
C ALA A 330 -12.46 41.73 11.52
N VAL A 331 -11.94 40.70 10.83
CA VAL A 331 -11.16 40.84 9.59
C VAL A 331 -11.99 41.51 8.49
N SER A 332 -13.21 41.07 8.29
CA SER A 332 -14.18 41.62 7.32
C SER A 332 -14.36 43.12 7.52
N LYS A 333 -14.59 43.55 8.77
CA LYS A 333 -14.77 44.98 9.11
C LYS A 333 -13.49 45.83 8.92
N LYS A 334 -12.32 45.26 9.23
CA LYS A 334 -11.06 46.02 9.14
C LYS A 334 -10.59 46.22 7.71
N TYR A 335 -10.71 45.17 6.88
CA TYR A 335 -10.18 45.15 5.52
C TYR A 335 -11.26 45.36 4.46
N ASP A 336 -12.48 45.71 4.89
CA ASP A 336 -13.64 45.90 4.00
C ASP A 336 -13.83 44.71 3.05
N ILE A 337 -14.00 43.52 3.65
CA ILE A 337 -14.24 42.25 2.93
C ILE A 337 -15.69 41.86 3.13
N ASP A 338 -16.44 41.77 2.03
CA ASP A 338 -17.81 41.29 2.08
C ASP A 338 -17.81 39.75 2.17
N LEU A 339 -18.29 39.21 3.30
CA LEU A 339 -18.39 37.75 3.53
C LEU A 339 -19.58 37.12 2.79
N ASP A 340 -20.49 37.92 2.28
CA ASP A 340 -21.64 37.48 1.44
C ASP A 340 -21.30 37.51 -0.06
N ALA A 341 -20.16 38.11 -0.44
CA ALA A 341 -19.66 38.09 -1.81
C ALA A 341 -19.19 36.68 -2.19
N LYS A 342 -19.37 36.29 -3.43
CA LYS A 342 -18.83 35.00 -3.94
C LYS A 342 -17.31 35.02 -3.86
N ILE A 343 -16.72 33.92 -3.40
CA ILE A 343 -15.27 33.83 -3.17
C ILE A 343 -14.48 34.17 -4.45
N LYS A 344 -14.98 33.81 -5.63
CA LYS A 344 -14.34 34.16 -6.91
C LYS A 344 -14.28 35.65 -7.18
N ASP A 345 -15.19 36.44 -6.60
CA ASP A 345 -15.31 37.89 -6.80
C ASP A 345 -14.53 38.69 -5.72
N ILE A 346 -14.02 38.04 -4.67
CA ILE A 346 -13.17 38.63 -3.65
C ILE A 346 -11.76 38.83 -4.24
N PRO A 347 -11.19 40.07 -4.16
CA PRO A 347 -9.84 40.33 -4.62
C PRO A 347 -8.82 39.40 -3.94
N LYS A 348 -7.82 38.91 -4.69
CA LYS A 348 -6.86 37.92 -4.22
C LYS A 348 -6.13 38.35 -2.94
N GLU A 349 -5.73 39.63 -2.86
CA GLU A 349 -5.04 40.19 -1.69
C GLU A 349 -5.92 40.13 -0.42
N LYS A 350 -7.22 40.36 -0.56
CA LYS A 350 -8.19 40.26 0.54
C LYS A 350 -8.47 38.80 0.91
N LEU A 351 -8.53 37.92 -0.06
CA LEU A 351 -8.67 36.47 0.16
C LEU A 351 -7.43 35.88 0.85
N ASP A 352 -6.24 36.34 0.48
CA ASP A 352 -4.99 35.88 1.09
C ASP A 352 -4.92 36.26 2.59
N ILE A 353 -5.50 37.41 3.01
CA ILE A 353 -5.61 37.76 4.43
C ILE A 353 -6.49 36.74 5.18
N ILE A 354 -7.61 36.31 4.58
CA ILE A 354 -8.49 35.29 5.18
C ILE A 354 -7.76 33.93 5.28
N LEU A 355 -7.02 33.59 4.25
CA LEU A 355 -6.36 32.28 4.17
C LEU A 355 -5.08 32.20 5.00
N TYR A 356 -4.23 33.21 4.95
CA TYR A 356 -2.87 33.15 5.52
C TYR A 356 -2.65 34.05 6.72
N GLY A 357 -3.58 34.99 7.02
CA GLY A 357 -3.54 35.82 8.20
C GLY A 357 -3.44 37.32 7.94
N SER A 358 -3.73 38.11 8.98
CA SER A 358 -3.71 39.55 8.90
C SER A 358 -2.31 40.14 9.19
N PRO A 359 -1.89 41.20 8.47
CA PRO A 359 -0.66 41.91 8.78
C PRO A 359 -0.76 42.76 10.05
N ASP A 360 -1.99 43.12 10.47
CA ASP A 360 -2.24 44.00 11.61
C ASP A 360 -2.87 43.24 12.78
N MET A 361 -2.66 43.76 14.01
CA MET A 361 -3.38 43.30 15.20
C MET A 361 -4.83 43.77 15.17
N LEU A 362 -5.75 42.89 15.48
CA LEU A 362 -7.19 43.11 15.48
C LEU A 362 -7.77 42.90 16.89
N ASP A 363 -8.84 43.62 17.20
CA ASP A 363 -9.58 43.44 18.44
C ASP A 363 -10.70 42.39 18.23
N PHE A 364 -10.61 41.28 18.96
CA PHE A 364 -11.58 40.18 18.90
C PHE A 364 -12.46 40.17 20.14
N ASN A 365 -13.78 40.22 19.93
CA ASN A 365 -14.79 40.22 20.96
C ASN A 365 -15.48 38.84 20.98
N TYR A 366 -15.01 37.96 21.84
CA TYR A 366 -15.62 36.63 21.98
C TYR A 366 -16.78 36.68 22.97
N VAL A 367 -17.93 36.14 22.56
CA VAL A 367 -19.10 35.95 23.41
C VAL A 367 -19.30 34.45 23.62
N SER A 368 -19.18 33.97 24.87
CA SER A 368 -19.44 32.58 25.22
C SER A 368 -20.94 32.26 25.21
N LYS A 369 -21.30 30.98 25.09
CA LYS A 369 -22.71 30.49 25.18
C LYS A 369 -23.39 30.94 26.48
N ASN A 370 -22.64 31.26 27.51
CA ASN A 370 -23.12 31.72 28.82
C ASN A 370 -23.14 33.27 28.94
N GLY A 371 -22.93 34.00 27.85
CA GLY A 371 -22.98 35.47 27.82
C GLY A 371 -21.72 36.16 28.30
N ASN A 372 -20.67 35.49 28.72
CA ASN A 372 -19.40 36.08 29.11
C ASN A 372 -18.65 36.62 27.87
N THR A 373 -18.28 37.88 27.89
CA THR A 373 -17.48 38.57 26.87
C THR A 373 -16.00 38.60 27.24
N ARG A 374 -15.14 38.23 26.30
CA ARG A 374 -13.69 38.33 26.39
C ARG A 374 -13.14 39.13 25.21
N ASN A 375 -12.45 40.21 25.47
CA ASN A 375 -11.79 40.98 24.44
C ASN A 375 -10.30 40.64 24.43
N THR A 376 -9.78 40.36 23.24
CA THR A 376 -8.37 40.04 23.04
C THR A 376 -7.88 40.77 21.80
N ARG A 377 -6.68 41.36 21.87
CA ARG A 377 -6.02 41.97 20.73
C ARG A 377 -4.89 41.08 20.26
N ASP A 378 -4.99 40.59 19.01
CA ASP A 378 -4.05 39.64 18.43
C ASP A 378 -4.08 39.74 16.89
N TYR A 379 -3.13 39.05 16.23
CA TYR A 379 -3.17 38.84 14.79
C TYR A 379 -4.20 37.76 14.42
N PHE A 380 -4.89 37.95 13.29
CA PHE A 380 -5.66 36.87 12.72
C PHE A 380 -4.69 35.89 12.03
N GLU A 381 -4.60 34.70 12.55
CA GLU A 381 -3.66 33.66 12.06
C GLU A 381 -3.90 33.24 10.61
N GLY A 382 -5.15 33.34 10.12
CA GLY A 382 -5.56 32.80 8.84
C GLY A 382 -5.99 31.33 8.93
N ILE A 383 -6.84 30.91 8.01
CA ILE A 383 -7.45 29.57 8.04
C ILE A 383 -6.42 28.48 7.79
N ILE A 384 -5.60 28.64 6.74
CA ILE A 384 -4.58 27.65 6.36
C ILE A 384 -3.51 27.54 7.44
N THR A 385 -2.97 28.66 7.90
CA THR A 385 -1.96 28.71 8.96
C THR A 385 -2.48 28.04 10.24
N ASN A 386 -3.76 28.30 10.61
CA ASN A 386 -4.41 27.66 11.76
C ASN A 386 -4.52 26.13 11.59
N LEU A 387 -4.93 25.66 10.40
CA LEU A 387 -5.02 24.23 10.12
C LEU A 387 -3.64 23.55 10.16
N GLU A 388 -2.60 24.17 9.58
CA GLU A 388 -1.22 23.67 9.60
C GLU A 388 -0.69 23.56 11.03
N ARG A 389 -0.82 24.62 11.84
CA ARG A 389 -0.41 24.60 13.24
C ARG A 389 -1.17 23.52 14.02
N ARG A 390 -2.50 23.45 13.87
CA ARG A 390 -3.32 22.45 14.56
C ARG A 390 -2.96 21.03 14.14
N TYR A 391 -2.60 20.80 12.90
CA TYR A 391 -2.15 19.48 12.42
C TYR A 391 -0.88 19.00 13.13
N ILE A 392 0.06 19.93 13.37
CA ILE A 392 1.32 19.63 14.04
C ILE A 392 1.13 19.44 15.55
N GLU A 393 0.36 20.33 16.20
CA GLU A 393 0.23 20.40 17.66
C GLU A 393 -0.78 19.43 18.25
N THR A 394 -1.77 18.98 17.47
CA THR A 394 -2.86 18.16 17.99
C THR A 394 -2.40 16.76 18.41
N LYS A 395 -2.85 16.34 19.60
CA LYS A 395 -2.75 14.97 20.08
C LYS A 395 -3.99 14.13 19.72
N SER A 396 -5.05 14.75 19.20
CA SER A 396 -6.29 14.09 18.84
C SER A 396 -6.19 13.49 17.44
N THR A 397 -6.32 12.19 17.34
CA THR A 397 -6.36 11.46 16.05
C THR A 397 -7.53 11.93 15.18
N TRP A 398 -8.69 12.21 15.79
CA TRP A 398 -9.87 12.70 15.06
C TRP A 398 -9.65 14.07 14.41
N ILE A 399 -9.00 15.03 15.12
CA ILE A 399 -8.71 16.35 14.55
C ILE A 399 -7.69 16.21 13.42
N ARG A 400 -6.67 15.36 13.59
CA ARG A 400 -5.68 15.10 12.55
C ARG A 400 -6.31 14.51 11.31
N GLU A 401 -7.11 13.45 11.43
CA GLU A 401 -7.85 12.83 10.33
C GLU A 401 -8.85 13.81 9.66
N TRP A 402 -9.43 14.72 10.44
CA TRP A 402 -10.30 15.77 9.89
C TRP A 402 -9.52 16.76 9.03
N ILE A 403 -8.34 17.22 9.48
CA ILE A 403 -7.48 18.14 8.70
C ILE A 403 -6.93 17.43 7.46
N GLU A 404 -6.56 16.15 7.55
CA GLU A 404 -6.06 15.33 6.42
C GLU A 404 -7.04 15.27 5.25
N ARG A 405 -8.34 15.48 5.46
CA ARG A 405 -9.33 15.56 4.37
C ARG A 405 -9.12 16.77 3.45
N TYR A 406 -8.43 17.79 3.93
CA TYR A 406 -8.09 19.02 3.20
C TYR A 406 -6.66 19.01 2.68
N MET A 407 -5.94 17.89 2.84
CA MET A 407 -4.55 17.74 2.41
C MET A 407 -4.45 16.83 1.19
N ASN A 408 -3.57 17.20 0.28
CA ASN A 408 -3.13 16.35 -0.81
C ASN A 408 -1.66 15.99 -0.65
N GLU A 409 -1.32 14.79 -1.10
CA GLU A 409 0.05 14.35 -1.29
C GLU A 409 0.67 15.12 -2.46
N VAL A 410 1.69 15.91 -2.19
CA VAL A 410 2.47 16.60 -3.21
C VAL A 410 3.90 16.10 -3.19
N GLU A 411 4.51 16.05 -4.34
CA GLU A 411 5.91 15.68 -4.48
C GLU A 411 6.80 16.62 -3.66
N CYS A 412 7.81 16.09 -2.97
CA CYS A 412 8.73 16.90 -2.18
C CYS A 412 9.52 17.85 -3.09
N PRO A 413 9.49 19.19 -2.86
CA PRO A 413 10.12 20.15 -3.74
C PRO A 413 11.67 20.10 -3.72
N MET A 414 12.26 19.47 -2.70
CA MET A 414 13.72 19.33 -2.60
C MET A 414 14.23 18.08 -3.33
N CYS A 415 13.59 16.93 -3.16
CA CYS A 415 14.08 15.67 -3.73
C CYS A 415 13.28 15.21 -4.96
N HIS A 416 12.21 15.90 -5.34
CA HIS A 416 11.38 15.52 -6.49
C HIS A 416 11.04 14.04 -6.51
N GLY A 417 10.52 13.51 -5.38
CA GLY A 417 10.09 12.12 -5.22
C GLY A 417 11.22 11.10 -4.98
N THR A 418 12.50 11.45 -5.16
CA THR A 418 13.61 10.49 -5.06
C THR A 418 13.86 9.95 -3.65
N ARG A 419 13.31 10.62 -2.59
CA ARG A 419 13.47 10.26 -1.18
C ARG A 419 14.89 10.43 -0.63
N LEU A 420 15.89 10.54 -1.50
CA LEU A 420 17.32 10.59 -1.18
C LEU A 420 17.88 12.01 -1.21
N ASN A 421 19.02 12.18 -0.56
CA ASN A 421 19.84 13.37 -0.65
C ASN A 421 20.45 13.49 -2.06
N SER A 422 20.53 14.70 -2.60
CA SER A 422 21.08 14.97 -3.94
C SER A 422 22.51 14.46 -4.15
N ASN A 423 23.33 14.49 -3.09
CA ASN A 423 24.71 14.03 -3.17
C ASN A 423 24.81 12.52 -3.44
N VAL A 424 23.89 11.74 -2.90
CA VAL A 424 23.83 10.28 -3.11
C VAL A 424 23.46 9.94 -4.55
N LEU A 425 22.60 10.77 -5.17
CA LEU A 425 22.19 10.60 -6.56
C LEU A 425 23.30 10.86 -7.57
N SER A 426 24.43 11.44 -7.13
CA SER A 426 25.62 11.64 -7.98
C SER A 426 26.43 10.35 -8.21
N VAL A 427 26.13 9.27 -7.48
CA VAL A 427 26.81 7.98 -7.66
C VAL A 427 26.09 7.15 -8.72
N LEU A 428 26.80 6.74 -9.76
CA LEU A 428 26.25 6.08 -10.93
C LEU A 428 26.83 4.68 -11.12
N ILE A 429 25.97 3.76 -11.58
CA ILE A 429 26.34 2.46 -12.17
C ILE A 429 25.69 2.39 -13.55
N GLY A 430 26.46 2.07 -14.59
CA GLY A 430 25.90 2.00 -15.95
C GLY A 430 25.18 3.29 -16.38
N LYS A 431 25.67 4.47 -15.93
CA LYS A 431 25.10 5.81 -16.16
C LYS A 431 23.75 6.07 -15.48
N LYS A 432 23.31 5.24 -14.52
CA LYS A 432 22.09 5.43 -13.76
C LYS A 432 22.40 5.54 -12.26
N ASN A 433 21.71 6.44 -11.57
CA ASN A 433 21.73 6.50 -10.11
C ASN A 433 20.80 5.45 -9.51
N ILE A 434 20.88 5.26 -8.18
CA ILE A 434 20.09 4.22 -7.49
C ILE A 434 18.58 4.46 -7.64
N TYR A 435 18.10 5.70 -7.65
CA TYR A 435 16.68 6.01 -7.82
C TYR A 435 16.20 5.63 -9.21
N GLU A 436 16.92 6.06 -10.27
CA GLU A 436 16.60 5.71 -11.66
C GLU A 436 16.58 4.20 -11.89
N VAL A 437 17.46 3.46 -11.18
CA VAL A 437 17.47 1.99 -11.22
C VAL A 437 16.22 1.42 -10.55
N THR A 438 15.73 2.02 -9.46
CA THR A 438 14.50 1.56 -8.79
C THR A 438 13.22 1.93 -9.54
N GLU A 439 13.26 2.87 -10.48
CA GLU A 439 12.14 3.22 -11.36
C GLU A 439 11.95 2.26 -12.54
N LEU A 440 12.97 1.48 -12.86
CA LEU A 440 12.84 0.42 -13.86
C LEU A 440 11.83 -0.64 -13.40
N SER A 441 11.06 -1.19 -14.33
CA SER A 441 10.28 -2.39 -14.06
C SER A 441 11.21 -3.55 -13.69
N ILE A 442 10.69 -4.52 -12.95
CA ILE A 442 11.48 -5.70 -12.52
C ILE A 442 12.17 -6.38 -13.72
N LEU A 443 11.47 -6.47 -14.85
CA LEU A 443 12.02 -7.03 -16.08
C LEU A 443 13.16 -6.16 -16.64
N GLU A 444 12.93 -4.84 -16.77
CA GLU A 444 13.94 -3.90 -17.25
C GLU A 444 15.15 -3.81 -16.33
N LEU A 445 14.91 -3.91 -15.01
CA LEU A 445 16.00 -3.95 -14.02
C LEU A 445 16.88 -5.18 -14.21
N LYS A 446 16.27 -6.34 -14.44
CA LYS A 446 17.03 -7.57 -14.72
C LYS A 446 17.87 -7.43 -15.98
N GLU A 447 17.30 -6.88 -17.05
CA GLU A 447 18.04 -6.58 -18.30
C GLU A 447 19.19 -5.60 -18.04
N PHE A 448 18.94 -4.53 -17.28
CA PHE A 448 19.94 -3.53 -16.93
C PHE A 448 21.11 -4.15 -16.14
N ILE A 449 20.83 -4.90 -15.07
CA ILE A 449 21.87 -5.54 -14.24
C ILE A 449 22.74 -6.49 -15.08
N ASN A 450 22.12 -7.29 -15.95
CA ASN A 450 22.84 -8.24 -16.80
C ASN A 450 23.62 -7.57 -17.95
N SER A 451 23.27 -6.34 -18.31
CA SER A 451 23.98 -5.56 -19.36
C SER A 451 25.17 -4.75 -18.83
N LEU A 452 25.41 -4.72 -17.52
CA LEU A 452 26.48 -3.92 -16.91
C LEU A 452 27.86 -4.33 -17.41
N LYS A 453 28.61 -3.36 -17.89
CA LYS A 453 30.01 -3.53 -18.30
C LYS A 453 30.91 -3.18 -17.13
N LEU A 454 31.27 -4.18 -16.36
CA LEU A 454 32.17 -4.07 -15.21
C LEU A 454 33.58 -4.53 -15.57
N ASN A 455 34.61 -3.91 -14.98
CA ASN A 455 35.99 -4.38 -15.08
C ASN A 455 36.18 -5.68 -14.27
N ASN A 456 37.37 -6.32 -14.35
CA ASN A 456 37.60 -7.61 -13.69
C ASN A 456 37.49 -7.52 -12.18
N GLU A 457 37.99 -6.48 -11.55
CA GLU A 457 37.92 -6.24 -10.11
C GLU A 457 36.47 -5.99 -9.65
N GLN A 458 35.75 -5.14 -10.38
CA GLN A 458 34.33 -4.88 -10.10
C GLN A 458 33.48 -6.13 -10.24
N LYS A 459 33.82 -7.02 -11.19
CA LYS A 459 33.12 -8.31 -11.34
C LYS A 459 33.33 -9.20 -10.13
N GLU A 460 34.56 -9.40 -9.68
CA GLU A 460 34.82 -10.21 -8.51
C GLU A 460 34.06 -9.72 -7.27
N ILE A 461 34.01 -8.41 -7.08
CA ILE A 461 33.30 -7.80 -5.95
C ILE A 461 31.79 -7.96 -6.07
N SER A 462 31.24 -7.83 -7.28
CA SER A 462 29.78 -7.72 -7.51
C SER A 462 29.09 -9.03 -7.86
N ASP A 463 29.80 -10.07 -8.26
CA ASP A 463 29.20 -11.32 -8.78
C ASP A 463 28.21 -11.96 -7.79
N ILE A 464 28.56 -12.01 -6.50
CA ILE A 464 27.66 -12.56 -5.46
C ILE A 464 26.44 -11.67 -5.31
N ILE A 465 26.60 -10.34 -5.31
CA ILE A 465 25.52 -9.37 -5.14
C ILE A 465 24.57 -9.44 -6.33
N ILE A 466 25.11 -9.46 -7.56
CA ILE A 466 24.33 -9.54 -8.81
C ILE A 466 23.55 -10.86 -8.87
N LYS A 467 24.15 -11.97 -8.45
CA LYS A 467 23.47 -13.27 -8.38
C LYS A 467 22.29 -13.26 -7.43
N GLU A 468 22.43 -12.63 -6.26
CA GLU A 468 21.35 -12.50 -5.28
C GLU A 468 20.24 -11.58 -5.79
N ILE A 469 20.58 -10.46 -6.44
CA ILE A 469 19.59 -9.58 -7.07
C ILE A 469 18.82 -10.33 -8.16
N ASN A 470 19.51 -11.00 -9.08
CA ASN A 470 18.88 -11.74 -10.17
C ASN A 470 17.95 -12.85 -9.64
N SER A 471 18.38 -13.59 -8.61
CA SER A 471 17.55 -14.63 -8.00
C SER A 471 16.22 -14.08 -7.49
N ARG A 472 16.25 -12.94 -6.78
CA ARG A 472 15.03 -12.29 -6.27
C ARG A 472 14.15 -11.71 -7.36
N LEU A 473 14.77 -11.13 -8.41
CA LEU A 473 14.04 -10.64 -9.59
C LEU A 473 13.35 -11.79 -10.32
N ASP A 474 14.01 -12.95 -10.45
CA ASP A 474 13.42 -14.13 -11.08
C ASP A 474 12.17 -14.62 -10.34
N PHE A 475 12.21 -14.64 -9.00
CA PHE A 475 11.03 -15.01 -8.21
C PHE A 475 9.86 -14.04 -8.42
N LEU A 476 10.13 -12.73 -8.49
CA LEU A 476 9.09 -11.74 -8.77
C LEU A 476 8.51 -11.89 -10.19
N ILE A 477 9.33 -12.19 -11.17
CA ILE A 477 8.89 -12.46 -12.54
C ILE A 477 8.05 -13.74 -12.60
N ASN A 478 8.46 -14.78 -11.89
CA ASN A 478 7.76 -16.08 -11.88
C ASN A 478 6.37 -15.99 -11.22
N VAL A 479 6.17 -15.07 -10.26
CA VAL A 479 4.84 -14.83 -9.67
C VAL A 479 4.02 -13.76 -10.44
N GLY A 480 4.45 -13.35 -11.65
CA GLY A 480 3.72 -12.41 -12.51
C GLY A 480 3.75 -10.95 -12.04
N LEU A 481 4.85 -10.51 -11.43
CA LEU A 481 5.06 -9.13 -10.97
C LEU A 481 6.14 -8.37 -11.75
N ASP A 482 6.43 -8.82 -12.95
CA ASP A 482 7.46 -8.30 -13.86
C ASP A 482 7.28 -6.81 -14.23
N TYR A 483 6.06 -6.31 -14.18
CA TYR A 483 5.68 -4.93 -14.46
C TYR A 483 5.88 -3.95 -13.31
N LEU A 484 6.05 -4.41 -12.07
CA LEU A 484 6.23 -3.54 -10.91
C LEU A 484 7.60 -2.83 -10.95
N THR A 485 7.67 -1.68 -10.27
CA THR A 485 8.92 -0.96 -10.02
C THR A 485 9.31 -1.09 -8.56
N LEU A 486 10.62 -1.07 -8.25
CA LEU A 486 11.09 -1.22 -6.88
C LEU A 486 10.77 -0.01 -5.99
N ASN A 487 10.63 1.19 -6.55
CA ASN A 487 10.29 2.41 -5.82
C ASN A 487 8.81 2.53 -5.47
N ARG A 488 7.94 1.67 -6.04
CA ARG A 488 6.50 1.70 -5.76
C ARG A 488 6.22 1.49 -4.28
N ALA A 489 5.46 2.40 -3.68
CA ALA A 489 5.10 2.33 -2.27
C ALA A 489 4.25 1.09 -1.97
N ALA A 490 4.59 0.34 -0.91
CA ALA A 490 3.90 -0.89 -0.54
C ALA A 490 2.40 -0.68 -0.23
N GLY A 491 2.04 0.49 0.30
CA GLY A 491 0.64 0.86 0.57
C GLY A 491 -0.24 1.05 -0.68
N THR A 492 0.36 1.16 -1.88
CA THR A 492 -0.37 1.31 -3.16
C THR A 492 -0.60 -0.02 -3.88
N LEU A 493 -0.08 -1.12 -3.33
CA LEU A 493 -0.24 -2.45 -3.88
C LEU A 493 -1.65 -2.99 -3.64
N SER A 494 -2.18 -3.70 -4.60
CA SER A 494 -3.38 -4.52 -4.41
C SER A 494 -3.10 -5.68 -3.42
N GLY A 495 -4.16 -6.26 -2.84
CA GLY A 495 -4.01 -7.41 -1.94
C GLY A 495 -3.25 -8.56 -2.60
N GLY A 496 -3.59 -8.90 -3.83
CA GLY A 496 -2.92 -9.94 -4.59
C GLY A 496 -1.45 -9.63 -4.93
N GLU A 497 -1.12 -8.37 -5.31
CA GLU A 497 0.28 -7.96 -5.53
C GLU A 497 1.11 -8.09 -4.24
N SER A 498 0.57 -7.63 -3.11
CA SER A 498 1.24 -7.72 -1.81
C SER A 498 1.48 -9.18 -1.38
N GLN A 499 0.48 -10.03 -1.57
CA GLN A 499 0.58 -11.47 -1.27
C GLN A 499 1.64 -12.16 -2.13
N ARG A 500 1.66 -11.89 -3.45
CA ARG A 500 2.65 -12.46 -4.37
C ARG A 500 4.08 -11.98 -4.08
N ILE A 501 4.26 -10.73 -3.64
CA ILE A 501 5.58 -10.25 -3.18
C ILE A 501 6.06 -11.08 -1.99
N ARG A 502 5.18 -11.36 -1.00
CA ARG A 502 5.54 -12.23 0.12
C ARG A 502 5.83 -13.65 -0.32
N LEU A 503 5.03 -14.19 -1.23
CA LEU A 503 5.27 -15.52 -1.80
C LEU A 503 6.66 -15.57 -2.47
N ALA A 504 6.99 -14.59 -3.32
CA ALA A 504 8.29 -14.49 -3.97
C ALA A 504 9.45 -14.41 -2.95
N THR A 505 9.27 -13.63 -1.87
CA THR A 505 10.27 -13.51 -0.80
C THR A 505 10.47 -14.85 -0.07
N GLN A 506 9.37 -15.60 0.19
CA GLN A 506 9.46 -16.91 0.83
C GLN A 506 10.10 -17.96 -0.07
N ILE A 507 9.77 -17.97 -1.37
CA ILE A 507 10.46 -18.84 -2.37
C ILE A 507 11.96 -18.51 -2.38
N GLY A 508 12.28 -17.22 -2.34
CA GLY A 508 13.67 -16.72 -2.31
C GLY A 508 14.49 -17.20 -1.11
N SER A 509 13.85 -17.43 0.04
CA SER A 509 14.50 -17.94 1.24
C SER A 509 15.00 -19.38 1.12
N ARG A 510 14.50 -20.14 0.13
CA ARG A 510 14.79 -21.55 -0.12
C ARG A 510 14.70 -22.44 1.13
N LEU A 511 13.79 -22.12 2.03
CA LEU A 511 13.52 -22.95 3.21
C LEU A 511 13.00 -24.32 2.77
N THR A 512 13.40 -25.37 3.46
CA THR A 512 12.99 -26.76 3.21
C THR A 512 12.34 -27.36 4.45
N GLY A 513 11.43 -28.32 4.26
CA GLY A 513 10.73 -28.98 5.36
C GLY A 513 9.69 -28.12 6.07
N VAL A 514 9.25 -27.05 5.47
CA VAL A 514 8.24 -26.10 6.01
C VAL A 514 6.86 -26.43 5.48
N LEU A 515 5.83 -26.15 6.29
CA LEU A 515 4.45 -26.17 5.88
C LEU A 515 4.01 -24.74 5.50
N TYR A 516 3.75 -24.49 4.24
CA TYR A 516 3.19 -23.23 3.77
C TYR A 516 1.67 -23.35 3.68
N VAL A 517 0.96 -22.38 4.23
CA VAL A 517 -0.51 -22.23 4.13
C VAL A 517 -0.82 -20.93 3.40
N LEU A 518 -1.44 -21.04 2.22
CA LEU A 518 -1.70 -19.91 1.32
C LEU A 518 -3.20 -19.70 1.15
N ASP A 519 -3.62 -18.41 1.15
CA ASP A 519 -5.02 -18.00 0.95
C ASP A 519 -5.19 -17.41 -0.45
N GLU A 520 -5.80 -18.16 -1.36
CA GLU A 520 -6.15 -17.72 -2.72
C GLU A 520 -5.03 -16.97 -3.47
N PRO A 521 -3.85 -17.56 -3.68
CA PRO A 521 -2.71 -16.87 -4.28
C PRO A 521 -2.93 -16.46 -5.75
N SER A 522 -3.92 -17.03 -6.45
CA SER A 522 -4.29 -16.72 -7.84
C SER A 522 -5.07 -15.42 -7.99
N ILE A 523 -5.47 -14.76 -6.88
CA ILE A 523 -6.31 -13.57 -6.90
C ILE A 523 -5.71 -12.44 -7.76
N GLY A 524 -6.57 -11.87 -8.64
CA GLY A 524 -6.21 -10.74 -9.51
C GLY A 524 -5.20 -11.11 -10.60
N LEU A 525 -4.95 -12.41 -10.83
CA LEU A 525 -4.14 -12.88 -11.93
C LEU A 525 -4.99 -13.08 -13.19
N HIS A 526 -4.40 -12.71 -14.32
CA HIS A 526 -4.88 -13.17 -15.61
C HIS A 526 -4.50 -14.65 -15.79
N GLN A 527 -5.32 -15.43 -16.53
CA GLN A 527 -5.07 -16.85 -16.76
C GLN A 527 -3.67 -17.16 -17.31
N ARG A 528 -3.10 -16.27 -18.12
CA ARG A 528 -1.73 -16.38 -18.60
C ARG A 528 -0.70 -16.44 -17.47
N ASP A 529 -0.90 -15.60 -16.43
CA ASP A 529 0.06 -15.48 -15.34
C ASP A 529 -0.15 -16.55 -14.26
N ASN A 530 -1.36 -17.16 -14.22
CA ASN A 530 -1.71 -18.22 -13.29
C ASN A 530 -0.82 -19.47 -13.45
N GLN A 531 -0.48 -19.84 -14.69
CA GLN A 531 0.41 -20.98 -14.93
C GLN A 531 1.82 -20.77 -14.34
N ARG A 532 2.33 -19.53 -14.36
CA ARG A 532 3.61 -19.20 -13.74
C ARG A 532 3.56 -19.37 -12.23
N LEU A 533 2.47 -18.93 -11.61
CA LEU A 533 2.22 -19.13 -10.18
C LEU A 533 2.19 -20.60 -9.82
N ILE A 534 1.42 -21.42 -10.56
CA ILE A 534 1.33 -22.87 -10.35
C ILE A 534 2.73 -23.50 -10.42
N ASN A 535 3.52 -23.14 -11.43
CA ASN A 535 4.89 -23.64 -11.56
C ASN A 535 5.74 -23.29 -10.33
N SER A 536 5.61 -22.06 -9.82
CA SER A 536 6.34 -21.62 -8.62
C SER A 536 5.92 -22.39 -7.35
N LEU A 537 4.62 -22.72 -7.21
CA LEU A 537 4.14 -23.57 -6.11
C LEU A 537 4.68 -25.01 -6.22
N LEU A 538 4.75 -25.53 -7.43
CA LEU A 538 5.33 -26.86 -7.68
C LEU A 538 6.84 -26.89 -7.39
N GLU A 539 7.59 -25.82 -7.75
CA GLU A 539 9.01 -25.66 -7.38
C GLU A 539 9.19 -25.65 -5.86
N MET A 540 8.34 -24.92 -5.12
CA MET A 540 8.37 -24.92 -3.64
C MET A 540 8.14 -26.32 -3.06
N ARG A 541 7.18 -27.07 -3.61
CA ARG A 541 6.91 -28.47 -3.24
C ARG A 541 8.15 -29.33 -3.49
N ASP A 542 8.75 -29.20 -4.66
CA ASP A 542 9.89 -30.02 -5.10
C ASP A 542 11.17 -29.76 -4.27
N LEU A 543 11.26 -28.61 -3.60
CA LEU A 543 12.26 -28.32 -2.57
C LEU A 543 12.03 -29.11 -1.25
N GLY A 544 10.99 -29.95 -1.15
CA GLY A 544 10.68 -30.74 0.03
C GLY A 544 9.77 -30.03 1.04
N ASN A 545 8.95 -29.08 0.59
CA ASN A 545 7.96 -28.40 1.42
C ASN A 545 6.57 -28.99 1.24
N SER A 546 5.74 -28.85 2.27
CA SER A 546 4.31 -29.15 2.20
C SER A 546 3.55 -27.86 1.94
N LEU A 547 2.64 -27.84 0.97
CA LEU A 547 1.85 -26.67 0.64
C LEU A 547 0.36 -27.01 0.84
N ILE A 548 -0.33 -26.17 1.63
CA ILE A 548 -1.80 -26.17 1.75
C ILE A 548 -2.28 -24.86 1.14
N VAL A 549 -3.07 -24.93 0.09
CA VAL A 549 -3.57 -23.78 -0.65
C VAL A 549 -5.10 -23.78 -0.60
N VAL A 550 -5.69 -22.75 -0.04
CA VAL A 550 -7.14 -22.50 -0.17
C VAL A 550 -7.37 -21.87 -1.53
N GLU A 551 -8.09 -22.53 -2.43
CA GLU A 551 -8.23 -22.06 -3.81
C GLU A 551 -9.57 -22.43 -4.45
N HIS A 552 -9.93 -21.64 -5.46
CA HIS A 552 -11.12 -21.80 -6.27
C HIS A 552 -10.81 -21.86 -7.78
N ASP A 553 -9.57 -21.60 -8.16
CA ASP A 553 -9.12 -21.64 -9.55
C ASP A 553 -9.03 -23.07 -10.07
N THR A 554 -9.63 -23.33 -11.24
CA THR A 554 -9.72 -24.65 -11.84
C THR A 554 -8.35 -25.23 -12.19
N ASP A 555 -7.44 -24.40 -12.75
CA ASP A 555 -6.12 -24.87 -13.19
C ASP A 555 -5.26 -25.25 -11.99
N THR A 556 -5.35 -24.49 -10.91
CA THR A 556 -4.65 -24.78 -9.65
C THR A 556 -5.18 -26.04 -8.98
N MET A 557 -6.51 -26.24 -8.97
CA MET A 557 -7.14 -27.47 -8.46
C MET A 557 -6.71 -28.71 -9.24
N LEU A 558 -6.65 -28.62 -10.58
CA LEU A 558 -6.23 -29.73 -11.44
C LEU A 558 -4.72 -30.02 -11.37
N ALA A 559 -3.88 -29.02 -11.02
CA ALA A 559 -2.44 -29.18 -10.82
C ALA A 559 -2.07 -29.73 -9.44
N ALA A 560 -3.02 -29.83 -8.51
CA ALA A 560 -2.79 -30.30 -7.16
C ALA A 560 -2.44 -31.81 -7.12
N ASP A 561 -1.53 -32.17 -6.21
CA ASP A 561 -1.30 -33.61 -5.91
C ASP A 561 -2.44 -34.22 -5.10
N TYR A 562 -3.12 -33.36 -4.29
CA TYR A 562 -4.20 -33.78 -3.41
C TYR A 562 -5.22 -32.66 -3.27
N LEU A 563 -6.50 -32.98 -3.43
CA LEU A 563 -7.61 -32.05 -3.38
C LEU A 563 -8.54 -32.42 -2.23
N ILE A 564 -8.94 -31.44 -1.43
CA ILE A 564 -9.86 -31.57 -0.30
C ILE A 564 -11.06 -30.65 -0.55
N ASP A 565 -12.24 -31.24 -0.77
CA ASP A 565 -13.51 -30.50 -0.94
C ASP A 565 -14.28 -30.44 0.36
N ILE A 566 -14.53 -29.21 0.87
CA ILE A 566 -15.19 -28.96 2.15
C ILE A 566 -16.58 -28.39 1.88
N GLY A 567 -17.59 -29.00 2.48
CA GLY A 567 -18.98 -28.66 2.26
C GLY A 567 -19.93 -29.33 3.23
N PRO A 568 -21.14 -29.74 2.73
CA PRO A 568 -21.70 -29.53 1.38
C PRO A 568 -22.18 -28.10 1.12
N GLY A 569 -22.43 -27.29 2.15
CA GLY A 569 -22.90 -25.90 2.08
C GLY A 569 -22.06 -24.96 2.90
N ALA A 570 -22.62 -23.80 3.22
CA ALA A 570 -22.01 -22.77 4.03
C ALA A 570 -22.52 -22.80 5.49
N GLY A 571 -21.75 -22.24 6.43
CA GLY A 571 -22.12 -22.14 7.84
C GLY A 571 -22.44 -23.49 8.45
N ASP A 572 -23.62 -23.64 9.12
CA ASP A 572 -24.02 -24.91 9.75
C ASP A 572 -24.24 -26.07 8.77
N ASN A 573 -24.49 -25.76 7.50
CA ASN A 573 -24.59 -26.75 6.46
C ASN A 573 -23.22 -27.13 5.85
N GLY A 574 -22.14 -26.52 6.34
CA GLY A 574 -20.75 -26.79 5.96
C GLY A 574 -20.00 -27.61 7.01
N GLY A 575 -18.69 -27.45 7.02
CA GLY A 575 -17.77 -27.96 8.06
C GLY A 575 -17.48 -29.47 7.95
N GLN A 576 -17.74 -30.11 6.80
CA GLN A 576 -17.46 -31.52 6.58
C GLN A 576 -16.56 -31.70 5.37
N VAL A 577 -15.71 -32.71 5.38
CA VAL A 577 -14.96 -33.15 4.21
C VAL A 577 -15.85 -34.00 3.34
N ILE A 578 -16.19 -33.53 2.16
CA ILE A 578 -17.06 -34.24 1.20
C ILE A 578 -16.27 -35.22 0.35
N ALA A 579 -15.09 -34.83 -0.07
CA ALA A 579 -14.17 -35.62 -0.83
C ALA A 579 -12.71 -35.22 -0.51
N ALA A 580 -11.81 -36.19 -0.50
CA ALA A 580 -10.38 -36.00 -0.36
C ALA A 580 -9.65 -37.09 -1.17
N GLY A 581 -8.68 -36.69 -1.97
CA GLY A 581 -7.94 -37.59 -2.86
C GLY A 581 -7.26 -36.81 -3.98
N THR A 582 -6.86 -37.51 -5.05
CA THR A 582 -6.41 -36.85 -6.27
C THR A 582 -7.56 -36.08 -6.93
N PRO A 583 -7.27 -35.06 -7.78
CA PRO A 583 -8.34 -34.35 -8.51
C PRO A 583 -9.31 -35.31 -9.24
N GLU A 584 -8.79 -36.37 -9.85
CA GLU A 584 -9.62 -37.39 -10.56
C GLU A 584 -10.52 -38.17 -9.61
N GLU A 585 -10.10 -38.44 -8.38
CA GLU A 585 -10.92 -39.12 -7.37
C GLU A 585 -12.03 -38.19 -6.89
N VAL A 586 -11.74 -36.89 -6.67
CA VAL A 586 -12.74 -35.90 -6.29
C VAL A 586 -13.77 -35.68 -7.41
N MET A 587 -13.34 -35.66 -8.68
CA MET A 587 -14.24 -35.56 -9.85
C MET A 587 -15.21 -36.74 -9.97
N LYS A 588 -14.83 -37.90 -9.47
CA LYS A 588 -15.72 -39.10 -9.47
C LYS A 588 -16.75 -39.06 -8.35
N ASN A 589 -16.58 -38.24 -7.34
CA ASN A 589 -17.49 -38.18 -6.20
C ASN A 589 -18.74 -37.35 -6.53
N LYS A 590 -19.88 -38.05 -6.64
CA LYS A 590 -21.18 -37.42 -6.98
C LYS A 590 -21.70 -36.42 -5.97
N ASN A 591 -21.20 -36.43 -4.74
CA ASN A 591 -21.60 -35.49 -3.70
C ASN A 591 -20.72 -34.21 -3.71
N SER A 592 -19.58 -34.24 -4.39
CA SER A 592 -18.69 -33.08 -4.53
C SER A 592 -19.26 -32.08 -5.54
N LEU A 593 -19.60 -30.88 -5.05
CA LEU A 593 -20.04 -29.79 -5.90
C LEU A 593 -18.88 -29.29 -6.78
N THR A 594 -17.69 -29.17 -6.21
CA THR A 594 -16.44 -28.86 -6.93
C THR A 594 -16.18 -29.89 -8.03
N GLY A 595 -16.30 -31.20 -7.73
CA GLY A 595 -16.13 -32.26 -8.71
C GLY A 595 -17.07 -32.13 -9.91
N LYS A 596 -18.33 -31.75 -9.70
CA LYS A 596 -19.31 -31.52 -10.78
C LYS A 596 -18.95 -30.32 -11.66
N TYR A 597 -18.35 -29.24 -11.10
CA TYR A 597 -17.85 -28.13 -11.90
C TYR A 597 -16.59 -28.52 -12.68
N LEU A 598 -15.65 -29.25 -12.06
CA LEU A 598 -14.44 -29.74 -12.73
C LEU A 598 -14.72 -30.69 -13.88
N THR A 599 -15.75 -31.56 -13.77
CA THR A 599 -16.16 -32.44 -14.84
C THR A 599 -17.01 -31.76 -15.93
N GLY A 600 -17.47 -30.54 -15.69
CA GLY A 600 -18.37 -29.82 -16.60
C GLY A 600 -19.84 -30.27 -16.52
N GLU A 601 -20.22 -31.16 -15.58
CA GLU A 601 -21.61 -31.52 -15.29
C GLU A 601 -22.42 -30.31 -14.89
N LEU A 602 -21.82 -29.45 -14.06
CA LEU A 602 -22.32 -28.09 -13.74
C LEU A 602 -21.45 -27.06 -14.43
N LYS A 603 -22.07 -26.08 -15.06
CA LYS A 603 -21.37 -24.95 -15.69
C LYS A 603 -22.22 -23.68 -15.68
N ILE A 604 -21.56 -22.55 -15.85
CA ILE A 604 -22.24 -21.29 -16.10
C ILE A 604 -22.49 -21.17 -17.58
N GLU A 605 -23.77 -21.09 -17.97
CA GLU A 605 -24.18 -21.07 -19.36
C GLU A 605 -23.85 -19.76 -20.07
N VAL A 606 -23.42 -19.82 -21.32
CA VAL A 606 -23.21 -18.67 -22.20
C VAL A 606 -24.58 -18.17 -22.68
N PRO A 607 -24.87 -16.84 -22.55
CA PRO A 607 -26.12 -16.28 -23.03
C PRO A 607 -26.31 -16.47 -24.54
N LYS A 608 -27.45 -16.95 -24.96
CA LYS A 608 -27.77 -17.17 -26.40
C LYS A 608 -27.87 -15.86 -27.20
N LYS A 609 -28.14 -14.75 -26.54
CA LYS A 609 -28.21 -13.40 -27.14
C LYS A 609 -27.56 -12.37 -26.23
N ARG A 610 -26.72 -11.48 -26.82
CA ARG A 610 -26.10 -10.37 -26.13
C ARG A 610 -27.03 -9.14 -26.19
N ARG A 611 -27.09 -8.36 -25.09
CA ARG A 611 -27.84 -7.10 -25.06
C ARG A 611 -27.10 -6.05 -25.89
N LYS A 612 -27.84 -5.26 -26.66
CA LYS A 612 -27.28 -4.15 -27.48
C LYS A 612 -27.25 -2.82 -26.72
N GLY A 613 -27.70 -2.82 -25.45
CA GLY A 613 -27.84 -1.61 -24.65
C GLY A 613 -28.94 -0.67 -25.13
N ASN A 614 -28.96 0.51 -24.55
CA ASN A 614 -30.00 1.53 -24.82
C ASN A 614 -29.59 2.53 -25.93
N LYS A 615 -28.58 2.23 -26.74
CA LYS A 615 -27.98 3.08 -27.79
C LYS A 615 -27.29 4.35 -27.28
N LYS A 616 -27.12 4.50 -25.95
CA LYS A 616 -26.34 5.57 -25.32
C LYS A 616 -24.99 5.03 -24.88
N TYR A 617 -24.00 5.90 -24.81
CA TYR A 617 -22.63 5.53 -24.51
C TYR A 617 -22.00 6.52 -23.54
N LEU A 618 -21.09 6.01 -22.70
CA LEU A 618 -20.05 6.82 -22.08
C LEU A 618 -18.82 6.77 -22.98
N GLU A 619 -18.30 7.91 -23.39
CA GLU A 619 -17.12 7.99 -24.25
C GLU A 619 -16.01 8.76 -23.54
N ILE A 620 -14.93 8.04 -23.16
CA ILE A 620 -13.74 8.61 -22.56
C ILE A 620 -12.75 8.88 -23.68
N LYS A 621 -12.23 10.11 -23.77
CA LYS A 621 -11.23 10.52 -24.77
C LYS A 621 -9.95 10.96 -24.09
N GLY A 622 -8.84 10.49 -24.60
CA GLY A 622 -7.52 10.93 -24.20
C GLY A 622 -7.15 10.56 -22.77
N ALA A 623 -7.52 9.35 -22.30
CA ALA A 623 -7.14 8.85 -20.98
C ALA A 623 -5.61 8.64 -20.89
N LYS A 624 -4.96 9.31 -19.92
CA LYS A 624 -3.48 9.36 -19.76
C LYS A 624 -3.01 9.11 -18.33
N GLU A 625 -3.87 8.69 -17.44
CA GLU A 625 -3.49 8.47 -16.05
C GLU A 625 -2.59 7.22 -15.91
N ASN A 626 -1.55 7.30 -15.08
CA ASN A 626 -0.58 6.24 -14.83
C ASN A 626 0.03 5.72 -16.17
N ASN A 627 -0.14 4.43 -16.47
CA ASN A 627 0.40 3.80 -17.65
C ASN A 627 -0.45 3.94 -18.94
N LEU A 628 -1.62 4.59 -18.88
CA LEU A 628 -2.52 4.72 -20.03
C LEU A 628 -1.92 5.58 -21.14
N LYS A 629 -2.01 5.11 -22.39
CA LYS A 629 -1.35 5.68 -23.59
C LYS A 629 -2.27 6.59 -24.41
N ASN A 630 -2.95 7.56 -23.76
CA ASN A 630 -3.86 8.49 -24.46
C ASN A 630 -4.99 7.76 -25.19
N ILE A 631 -5.60 6.78 -24.51
CA ILE A 631 -6.60 5.90 -25.13
C ILE A 631 -7.99 6.53 -25.18
N ASN A 632 -8.78 6.07 -26.15
CA ASN A 632 -10.20 6.41 -26.28
C ASN A 632 -11.05 5.17 -26.08
N VAL A 633 -12.04 5.24 -25.19
CA VAL A 633 -12.90 4.12 -24.83
C VAL A 633 -14.36 4.49 -24.94
N LYS A 634 -15.17 3.56 -25.45
CA LYS A 634 -16.61 3.71 -25.59
C LYS A 634 -17.30 2.58 -24.83
N ILE A 635 -18.13 2.92 -23.84
CA ILE A 635 -18.85 1.98 -22.98
C ILE A 635 -20.33 2.08 -23.27
N PRO A 636 -20.99 1.01 -23.75
CA PRO A 636 -22.44 1.03 -23.99
C PRO A 636 -23.21 1.03 -22.67
N LEU A 637 -24.25 1.87 -22.58
CA LEU A 637 -25.12 1.93 -21.41
C LEU A 637 -26.26 0.91 -21.49
N GLY A 638 -26.70 0.40 -20.32
CA GLY A 638 -27.70 -0.67 -20.22
C GLY A 638 -27.15 -2.04 -20.63
N THR A 639 -25.85 -2.27 -20.38
CA THR A 639 -25.18 -3.53 -20.68
C THR A 639 -24.37 -4.03 -19.48
N PHE A 640 -24.03 -5.32 -19.51
CA PHE A 640 -23.02 -5.94 -18.66
C PHE A 640 -21.67 -5.87 -19.40
N THR A 641 -20.83 -4.90 -19.01
CA THR A 641 -19.52 -4.68 -19.63
C THR A 641 -18.41 -5.20 -18.73
N CYS A 642 -17.53 -6.07 -19.26
CA CYS A 642 -16.30 -6.50 -18.59
C CYS A 642 -15.09 -5.73 -19.11
N VAL A 643 -14.25 -5.26 -18.17
CA VAL A 643 -12.95 -4.68 -18.46
C VAL A 643 -11.88 -5.69 -18.08
N THR A 644 -11.16 -6.19 -19.08
CA THR A 644 -10.24 -7.31 -19.00
C THR A 644 -8.81 -6.93 -19.38
N GLY A 645 -7.89 -7.86 -19.29
CA GLY A 645 -6.49 -7.69 -19.65
C GLY A 645 -5.54 -8.17 -18.57
N VAL A 646 -4.27 -8.32 -18.90
CA VAL A 646 -3.21 -8.79 -17.97
C VAL A 646 -3.07 -7.90 -16.74
N SER A 647 -2.43 -8.42 -15.69
CA SER A 647 -2.14 -7.64 -14.49
C SER A 647 -1.26 -6.42 -14.86
N GLY A 648 -1.56 -5.25 -14.27
CA GLY A 648 -0.84 -4.01 -14.60
C GLY A 648 -1.14 -3.37 -15.96
N SER A 649 -2.13 -3.85 -16.74
CA SER A 649 -2.50 -3.28 -18.05
C SER A 649 -3.20 -1.92 -18.01
N GLY A 650 -3.63 -1.44 -16.83
CA GLY A 650 -4.25 -0.11 -16.65
C GLY A 650 -5.77 -0.13 -16.43
N LYS A 651 -6.38 -1.29 -16.16
CA LYS A 651 -7.83 -1.45 -15.90
C LYS A 651 -8.34 -0.52 -14.80
N SER A 652 -7.73 -0.58 -13.63
CA SER A 652 -8.12 0.24 -12.46
C SER A 652 -7.83 1.73 -12.70
N SER A 653 -6.78 2.08 -13.45
CA SER A 653 -6.50 3.47 -13.84
C SER A 653 -7.62 4.04 -14.72
N LEU A 654 -8.12 3.25 -15.67
CA LEU A 654 -9.21 3.67 -16.56
C LEU A 654 -10.54 3.79 -15.81
N ILE A 655 -10.89 2.78 -15.04
CA ILE A 655 -12.23 2.66 -14.45
C ILE A 655 -12.32 3.37 -13.09
N ASN A 656 -11.40 3.10 -12.16
CA ASN A 656 -11.47 3.65 -10.80
C ASN A 656 -10.93 5.07 -10.73
N GLU A 657 -9.75 5.34 -11.34
CA GLU A 657 -9.12 6.65 -11.23
C GLU A 657 -9.74 7.71 -12.17
N ILE A 658 -10.15 7.33 -13.38
CA ILE A 658 -10.72 8.28 -14.35
C ILE A 658 -12.25 8.21 -14.31
N LEU A 659 -12.85 7.09 -14.72
CA LEU A 659 -14.30 7.02 -14.96
C LEU A 659 -15.11 7.22 -13.69
N TYR A 660 -14.84 6.45 -12.63
CA TYR A 660 -15.59 6.55 -11.38
C TYR A 660 -15.47 7.94 -10.76
N LYS A 661 -14.25 8.48 -10.67
CA LYS A 661 -14.05 9.80 -10.06
C LYS A 661 -14.72 10.90 -10.88
N ALA A 662 -14.67 10.83 -12.21
CA ALA A 662 -15.36 11.79 -13.07
C ALA A 662 -16.89 11.71 -12.92
N LEU A 663 -17.45 10.50 -12.85
CA LEU A 663 -18.87 10.29 -12.58
C LEU A 663 -19.26 10.79 -11.18
N ALA A 664 -18.44 10.54 -10.16
CA ALA A 664 -18.69 11.01 -8.79
C ALA A 664 -18.71 12.54 -8.71
N VAL A 665 -17.83 13.22 -9.43
CA VAL A 665 -17.82 14.68 -9.54
C VAL A 665 -19.10 15.17 -10.27
N SER A 666 -19.44 14.56 -11.40
CA SER A 666 -20.60 14.99 -12.21
C SER A 666 -21.93 14.75 -11.51
N VAL A 667 -22.12 13.58 -10.87
CA VAL A 667 -23.41 13.16 -10.30
C VAL A 667 -23.61 13.70 -8.87
N TYR A 668 -22.54 13.71 -8.07
CA TYR A 668 -22.64 14.04 -6.63
C TYR A 668 -21.93 15.33 -6.23
N GLY A 669 -21.29 16.04 -7.18
CA GLY A 669 -20.44 17.19 -6.83
C GLY A 669 -19.24 16.79 -5.93
N SER A 670 -18.78 15.53 -6.04
CA SER A 670 -17.68 15.02 -5.20
C SER A 670 -16.40 15.83 -5.43
N LYS A 671 -15.64 16.05 -4.35
CA LYS A 671 -14.37 16.80 -4.35
C LYS A 671 -13.16 15.99 -4.85
N VAL A 672 -13.37 14.71 -5.20
CA VAL A 672 -12.30 13.85 -5.69
C VAL A 672 -11.78 14.33 -7.05
N LYS A 673 -10.47 14.35 -7.22
CA LYS A 673 -9.86 14.73 -8.49
C LYS A 673 -9.76 13.51 -9.42
N PRO A 674 -10.41 13.53 -10.60
CA PRO A 674 -10.24 12.48 -11.59
C PRO A 674 -8.81 12.44 -12.15
N GLY A 675 -8.37 11.26 -12.57
CA GLY A 675 -7.10 11.10 -13.30
C GLY A 675 -7.10 11.86 -14.62
N LYS A 676 -5.95 11.93 -15.28
CA LYS A 676 -5.74 12.74 -16.50
C LYS A 676 -6.51 12.18 -17.70
N TYR A 677 -7.40 12.97 -18.27
CA TYR A 677 -8.14 12.71 -19.53
C TYR A 677 -8.42 14.01 -20.27
N LYS A 678 -8.82 13.91 -21.53
CA LYS A 678 -9.17 15.08 -22.35
C LYS A 678 -10.67 15.46 -22.21
N GLU A 679 -11.57 14.49 -22.36
CA GLU A 679 -13.02 14.68 -22.35
C GLU A 679 -13.75 13.38 -22.00
N ILE A 680 -14.87 13.48 -21.29
CA ILE A 680 -15.81 12.35 -21.11
C ILE A 680 -17.19 12.84 -21.55
N LYS A 681 -17.80 12.12 -22.52
CA LYS A 681 -19.15 12.39 -23.01
C LYS A 681 -20.16 11.40 -22.44
N GLY A 682 -21.41 11.84 -22.31
CA GLY A 682 -22.52 10.98 -21.89
C GLY A 682 -22.76 10.94 -20.38
N LEU A 683 -22.07 11.76 -19.59
CA LEU A 683 -22.26 11.86 -18.15
C LEU A 683 -23.70 12.23 -17.78
N ASP A 684 -24.37 13.09 -18.56
CA ASP A 684 -25.76 13.54 -18.36
C ASP A 684 -26.80 12.42 -18.46
N ASN A 685 -26.44 11.24 -18.98
CA ASN A 685 -27.33 10.09 -19.05
C ASN A 685 -27.39 9.28 -17.75
N ILE A 686 -26.62 9.68 -16.73
CA ILE A 686 -26.41 8.94 -15.49
C ILE A 686 -26.89 9.80 -14.33
N ASP A 687 -27.72 9.21 -13.47
CA ASP A 687 -28.27 9.86 -12.28
C ASP A 687 -27.65 9.31 -10.98
N LYS A 688 -27.01 8.14 -11.06
CA LYS A 688 -26.44 7.47 -9.90
C LYS A 688 -25.21 6.64 -10.29
N VAL A 689 -24.18 6.70 -9.46
CA VAL A 689 -22.98 5.88 -9.57
C VAL A 689 -22.79 5.09 -8.29
N VAL A 690 -22.49 3.81 -8.40
CA VAL A 690 -22.22 2.91 -7.27
C VAL A 690 -20.90 2.21 -7.51
N GLN A 691 -19.92 2.47 -6.65
CA GLN A 691 -18.66 1.73 -6.66
C GLN A 691 -18.67 0.65 -5.57
N ILE A 692 -18.40 -0.58 -5.97
CA ILE A 692 -18.30 -1.74 -5.08
C ILE A 692 -16.86 -2.24 -5.13
N THR A 693 -16.14 -1.99 -4.06
CA THR A 693 -14.75 -2.39 -3.86
C THR A 693 -14.65 -3.40 -2.74
N GLN A 694 -13.53 -4.12 -2.67
CA GLN A 694 -13.23 -5.08 -1.61
C GLN A 694 -12.82 -4.43 -0.27
N THR A 695 -12.80 -3.09 -0.18
CA THR A 695 -12.51 -2.39 1.06
C THR A 695 -13.53 -2.75 2.15
N PRO A 696 -13.13 -2.84 3.42
CA PRO A 696 -14.07 -3.14 4.52
C PRO A 696 -15.28 -2.19 4.55
N ILE A 697 -16.43 -2.68 5.03
CA ILE A 697 -17.66 -1.87 5.21
C ILE A 697 -17.56 -0.84 6.35
N GLY A 698 -16.47 -0.88 7.11
CA GLY A 698 -16.13 0.06 8.17
C GLY A 698 -14.79 -0.28 8.79
N ARG A 699 -14.17 0.70 9.43
CA ARG A 699 -12.83 0.57 10.04
C ARG A 699 -12.86 0.18 11.52
N THR A 700 -14.03 0.22 12.14
CA THR A 700 -14.21 -0.03 13.58
C THR A 700 -14.99 -1.31 13.84
N PRO A 701 -14.81 -1.95 15.00
CA PRO A 701 -15.60 -3.12 15.41
C PRO A 701 -17.11 -2.87 15.51
N ARG A 702 -17.55 -1.61 15.52
CA ARG A 702 -18.98 -1.21 15.54
C ARG A 702 -19.68 -1.38 14.20
N SER A 703 -18.91 -1.42 13.12
CA SER A 703 -19.47 -1.67 11.79
C SER A 703 -19.71 -3.16 11.61
N ASN A 704 -20.90 -3.53 11.18
CA ASN A 704 -21.29 -4.91 10.89
C ASN A 704 -22.33 -4.95 9.76
N PRO A 705 -22.63 -6.11 9.18
CA PRO A 705 -23.62 -6.26 8.10
C PRO A 705 -24.98 -5.66 8.44
N ALA A 706 -25.51 -5.92 9.64
CA ALA A 706 -26.82 -5.44 10.05
C ALA A 706 -26.93 -3.91 10.11
N THR A 707 -25.88 -3.23 10.60
CA THR A 707 -25.85 -1.75 10.63
C THR A 707 -25.65 -1.17 9.25
N TYR A 708 -24.81 -1.81 8.42
CA TYR A 708 -24.49 -1.31 7.09
C TYR A 708 -25.68 -1.35 6.14
N VAL A 709 -26.45 -2.44 6.13
CA VAL A 709 -27.67 -2.56 5.31
C VAL A 709 -28.89 -1.90 5.95
N GLY A 710 -28.77 -1.42 7.20
CA GLY A 710 -29.82 -0.71 7.93
C GLY A 710 -30.94 -1.60 8.48
N VAL A 711 -30.74 -2.91 8.56
CA VAL A 711 -31.72 -3.84 9.18
C VAL A 711 -31.70 -3.71 10.70
N PHE A 712 -30.55 -3.33 11.28
CA PHE A 712 -30.43 -3.18 12.73
C PHE A 712 -31.34 -2.08 13.31
N ASP A 713 -31.66 -1.06 12.52
CA ASP A 713 -32.59 -0.01 12.95
C ASP A 713 -34.00 -0.53 13.14
N ASP A 714 -34.47 -1.41 12.24
CA ASP A 714 -35.78 -2.04 12.35
C ASP A 714 -35.82 -3.07 13.51
N ILE A 715 -34.70 -3.79 13.72
CA ILE A 715 -34.58 -4.72 14.86
C ILE A 715 -34.65 -3.97 16.19
N ARG A 716 -33.96 -2.84 16.33
CA ARG A 716 -34.03 -2.01 17.53
C ARG A 716 -35.45 -1.48 17.81
N ASP A 717 -36.20 -1.14 16.76
CA ASP A 717 -37.59 -0.74 16.88
C ASP A 717 -38.46 -1.89 17.42
N ILE A 718 -38.23 -3.12 17.00
CA ILE A 718 -38.93 -4.30 17.52
C ILE A 718 -38.68 -4.46 19.02
N PHE A 719 -37.40 -4.37 19.45
CA PHE A 719 -37.04 -4.49 20.88
C PHE A 719 -37.63 -3.36 21.74
N ALA A 720 -37.60 -2.12 21.25
CA ALA A 720 -38.20 -0.98 21.93
C ALA A 720 -39.73 -1.12 22.09
N ASN A 721 -40.39 -1.87 21.22
CA ASN A 721 -41.84 -2.12 21.28
C ASN A 721 -42.23 -3.35 22.15
N THR A 722 -41.29 -4.06 22.73
CA THR A 722 -41.59 -5.14 23.68
C THR A 722 -42.27 -4.59 24.94
N LYS A 723 -43.09 -5.42 25.62
CA LYS A 723 -43.79 -5.02 26.85
C LYS A 723 -42.81 -4.58 27.92
N GLU A 724 -41.74 -5.33 28.13
CA GLU A 724 -40.72 -5.06 29.17
C GLU A 724 -39.96 -3.76 28.89
N ALA A 725 -39.59 -3.49 27.61
CA ALA A 725 -38.91 -2.25 27.24
C ALA A 725 -39.80 -1.04 27.52
N LYS A 726 -41.09 -1.12 27.17
CA LYS A 726 -42.09 -0.05 27.47
C LYS A 726 -42.30 0.20 28.95
N ILE A 727 -42.34 -0.86 29.75
CA ILE A 727 -42.46 -0.74 31.21
C ILE A 727 -41.28 -0.01 31.82
N ARG A 728 -40.06 -0.29 31.31
CA ARG A 728 -38.80 0.32 31.78
C ARG A 728 -38.52 1.69 31.12
N GLY A 729 -39.39 2.17 30.20
CA GLY A 729 -39.18 3.41 29.47
C GLY A 729 -37.98 3.37 28.52
N TYR A 730 -37.64 2.19 27.99
CA TYR A 730 -36.50 2.02 27.08
C TYR A 730 -36.94 2.36 25.64
N ASP A 731 -36.29 3.34 25.07
CA ASP A 731 -36.46 3.74 23.67
C ASP A 731 -35.52 2.97 22.73
N LYS A 732 -35.61 3.23 21.43
CA LYS A 732 -34.77 2.66 20.40
C LYS A 732 -33.26 2.92 20.62
N GLY A 733 -32.89 4.05 21.26
CA GLY A 733 -31.50 4.41 21.57
C GLY A 733 -30.87 3.44 22.56
N ARG A 734 -31.66 2.90 23.50
CA ARG A 734 -31.19 1.93 24.50
C ARG A 734 -30.62 0.65 23.90
N PHE A 735 -31.14 0.23 22.77
CA PHE A 735 -30.71 -0.97 22.04
C PHE A 735 -29.59 -0.69 21.02
N SER A 736 -28.99 0.50 21.06
CA SER A 736 -27.82 0.85 20.23
C SER A 736 -26.52 0.70 21.00
N PHE A 737 -25.59 -0.08 20.50
CA PHE A 737 -24.23 -0.17 21.05
C PHE A 737 -23.39 1.09 20.76
N ASN A 738 -23.88 2.05 19.97
CA ASN A 738 -23.19 3.31 19.69
C ASN A 738 -23.60 4.45 20.64
N VAL A 739 -24.74 4.31 21.31
CA VAL A 739 -25.33 5.36 22.15
C VAL A 739 -25.13 5.04 23.63
N LYS A 740 -24.80 6.06 24.44
CA LYS A 740 -24.68 5.95 25.89
C LYS A 740 -26.02 5.51 26.52
N GLY A 741 -25.95 4.69 27.55
CA GLY A 741 -27.11 4.21 28.28
C GLY A 741 -27.39 2.72 28.12
N GLY A 742 -27.31 2.15 26.90
CA GLY A 742 -27.48 0.71 26.65
C GLY A 742 -26.21 -0.07 26.40
N ARG A 743 -25.14 0.61 25.97
CA ARG A 743 -23.86 0.00 25.66
C ARG A 743 -23.01 -0.27 26.89
N CYS A 744 -22.07 -1.18 26.76
CA CYS A 744 -21.01 -1.34 27.76
C CYS A 744 -20.08 -0.11 27.73
N GLU A 745 -19.92 0.58 28.85
CA GLU A 745 -19.10 1.79 28.94
C GLU A 745 -17.58 1.47 29.04
N ALA A 746 -17.19 0.24 29.36
CA ALA A 746 -15.78 -0.16 29.41
C ALA A 746 -15.16 -0.30 28.00
N CYS A 747 -15.91 -0.83 27.00
CA CYS A 747 -15.49 -0.93 25.62
C CYS A 747 -16.22 0.04 24.68
N PHE A 748 -17.05 0.94 25.24
CA PHE A 748 -17.87 1.90 24.48
C PHE A 748 -18.74 1.26 23.38
N GLY A 749 -19.11 -0.02 23.57
CA GLY A 749 -19.93 -0.77 22.62
C GLY A 749 -19.16 -1.51 21.54
N ASP A 750 -17.83 -1.51 21.57
CA ASP A 750 -17.00 -2.25 20.62
C ASP A 750 -17.08 -3.77 20.84
N GLY A 751 -17.31 -4.21 22.09
CA GLY A 751 -17.29 -5.62 22.49
C GLY A 751 -15.88 -6.17 22.67
N VAL A 752 -14.90 -5.54 22.05
CA VAL A 752 -13.49 -5.92 22.06
C VAL A 752 -12.61 -4.73 22.46
N LYS A 753 -11.41 -5.01 22.95
CA LYS A 753 -10.33 -4.04 23.11
C LYS A 753 -9.29 -4.29 22.04
N LYS A 754 -8.90 -3.26 21.32
CA LYS A 754 -7.83 -3.31 20.35
C LYS A 754 -6.49 -3.14 21.07
N ILE A 755 -5.58 -4.08 20.88
CA ILE A 755 -4.18 -4.00 21.31
C ILE A 755 -3.34 -3.72 20.08
N GLU A 756 -2.77 -2.51 20.00
CA GLU A 756 -1.90 -2.12 18.91
C GLU A 756 -0.51 -2.74 19.09
N MET A 757 -0.08 -3.50 18.10
CA MET A 757 1.22 -4.16 18.06
C MET A 757 2.09 -3.45 17.03
N HIS A 758 3.18 -2.81 17.45
CA HIS A 758 4.02 -1.97 16.57
C HIS A 758 4.60 -2.70 15.35
N PHE A 759 4.82 -4.03 15.43
CA PHE A 759 5.46 -4.84 14.39
C PHE A 759 4.60 -6.01 13.90
N LEU A 760 3.45 -6.26 14.51
CA LEU A 760 2.53 -7.36 14.21
C LEU A 760 1.13 -6.79 13.92
N PRO A 761 0.23 -7.56 13.31
CA PRO A 761 -1.17 -7.16 13.16
C PRO A 761 -1.81 -6.86 14.52
N ASP A 762 -2.70 -5.87 14.56
CA ASP A 762 -3.46 -5.52 15.75
C ASP A 762 -4.28 -6.72 16.27
N VAL A 763 -4.23 -6.95 17.58
CA VAL A 763 -4.99 -8.03 18.22
C VAL A 763 -6.26 -7.47 18.85
N TYR A 764 -7.38 -8.15 18.66
CA TYR A 764 -8.67 -7.81 19.25
C TYR A 764 -9.01 -8.83 20.34
N VAL A 765 -9.06 -8.37 21.59
CA VAL A 765 -9.38 -9.22 22.76
C VAL A 765 -10.79 -8.91 23.25
N PRO A 766 -11.64 -9.90 23.61
CA PRO A 766 -12.94 -9.64 24.19
C PRO A 766 -12.87 -8.71 25.40
N CYS A 767 -13.84 -7.81 25.53
CA CYS A 767 -13.91 -6.91 26.67
C CYS A 767 -14.16 -7.68 27.95
N GLU A 768 -13.35 -7.48 28.98
CA GLU A 768 -13.42 -8.17 30.28
C GLU A 768 -14.74 -7.90 31.06
N VAL A 769 -15.40 -6.77 30.81
CA VAL A 769 -16.64 -6.37 31.50
C VAL A 769 -17.89 -6.94 30.84
N CYS A 770 -17.99 -6.87 29.51
CA CYS A 770 -19.16 -7.36 28.80
C CYS A 770 -18.93 -8.71 28.09
N HIS A 771 -17.74 -9.27 28.16
CA HIS A 771 -17.38 -10.54 27.53
C HIS A 771 -17.82 -10.65 26.06
N GLY A 772 -17.64 -9.56 25.30
CA GLY A 772 -17.99 -9.49 23.88
C GLY A 772 -19.44 -9.06 23.58
N THR A 773 -20.33 -8.99 24.56
CA THR A 773 -21.77 -8.73 24.32
C THR A 773 -22.09 -7.30 23.87
N ARG A 774 -21.18 -6.33 24.02
CA ARG A 774 -21.32 -4.90 23.64
C ARG A 774 -22.27 -4.09 24.49
N TYR A 775 -23.20 -4.70 25.23
CA TYR A 775 -24.27 -4.07 25.99
C TYR A 775 -24.04 -4.20 27.49
N ASN A 776 -24.72 -3.37 28.26
CA ASN A 776 -24.85 -3.54 29.70
C ASN A 776 -25.88 -4.62 30.02
N ARG A 777 -25.84 -5.11 31.24
CA ARG A 777 -26.71 -6.21 31.75
C ARG A 777 -28.20 -5.89 31.60
N ASP A 778 -28.63 -4.69 31.96
CA ASP A 778 -30.04 -4.30 31.99
C ASP A 778 -30.66 -4.31 30.57
N THR A 779 -29.88 -3.95 29.54
CA THR A 779 -30.30 -4.02 28.13
C THR A 779 -30.46 -5.46 27.67
N LEU A 780 -29.56 -6.36 28.11
CA LEU A 780 -29.60 -7.79 27.74
C LEU A 780 -30.76 -8.55 28.43
N GLU A 781 -31.36 -8.03 29.50
CA GLU A 781 -32.53 -8.61 30.12
C GLU A 781 -33.79 -8.52 29.26
N ILE A 782 -33.82 -7.54 28.33
CA ILE A 782 -34.97 -7.41 27.43
C ILE A 782 -34.89 -8.46 26.31
N LYS A 783 -35.95 -9.25 26.17
CA LYS A 783 -36.03 -10.34 25.21
C LYS A 783 -37.19 -10.17 24.24
N PHE A 784 -36.94 -10.59 23.00
CA PHE A 784 -37.98 -10.78 21.97
C PHE A 784 -37.92 -12.23 21.48
N LYS A 785 -39.01 -12.99 21.58
CA LYS A 785 -39.07 -14.45 21.31
C LYS A 785 -37.94 -15.21 22.05
N ASP A 786 -37.76 -14.92 23.33
CA ASP A 786 -36.73 -15.51 24.22
C ASP A 786 -35.27 -15.19 23.90
N LYS A 787 -34.99 -14.33 22.91
CA LYS A 787 -33.65 -13.88 22.54
C LYS A 787 -33.43 -12.41 22.88
N ASN A 788 -32.28 -12.09 23.46
CA ASN A 788 -31.86 -10.72 23.69
C ASN A 788 -31.23 -10.11 22.42
N ILE A 789 -30.93 -8.80 22.44
CA ILE A 789 -30.40 -8.07 21.26
C ILE A 789 -29.01 -8.57 20.80
N TYR A 790 -28.16 -9.04 21.70
CA TYR A 790 -26.89 -9.63 21.41
C TYR A 790 -27.01 -10.99 20.74
N GLU A 791 -27.88 -11.86 21.27
CA GLU A 791 -28.17 -13.17 20.68
C GLU A 791 -28.75 -13.03 19.26
N VAL A 792 -29.54 -11.98 19.01
CA VAL A 792 -30.03 -11.68 17.66
C VAL A 792 -28.93 -11.20 16.74
N LEU A 793 -27.97 -10.41 17.23
CA LEU A 793 -26.80 -10.00 16.41
C LEU A 793 -25.89 -11.18 16.06
N ASN A 794 -25.84 -12.21 16.90
CA ASN A 794 -25.08 -13.43 16.63
C ASN A 794 -25.84 -14.46 15.79
N MET A 795 -27.07 -14.17 15.39
CA MET A 795 -27.77 -15.00 14.41
C MET A 795 -27.17 -14.82 13.03
N ARG A 796 -27.08 -15.92 12.30
CA ARG A 796 -26.83 -15.88 10.84
C ARG A 796 -28.00 -15.27 10.12
N VAL A 797 -27.75 -14.72 8.94
CA VAL A 797 -28.81 -14.14 8.11
C VAL A 797 -29.93 -15.15 7.86
N ASP A 798 -29.61 -16.42 7.55
CA ASP A 798 -30.62 -17.47 7.30
C ASP A 798 -31.45 -17.82 8.53
N GLU A 799 -30.84 -17.83 9.71
CA GLU A 799 -31.53 -18.03 10.99
C GLU A 799 -32.44 -16.84 11.32
N ALA A 800 -31.89 -15.62 11.14
CA ALA A 800 -32.66 -14.40 11.39
C ALA A 800 -33.86 -14.23 10.46
N MET A 801 -33.77 -14.72 9.22
CA MET A 801 -34.93 -14.72 8.30
C MET A 801 -36.08 -15.56 8.85
N LYS A 802 -35.81 -16.72 9.41
CA LYS A 802 -36.82 -17.57 10.07
C LYS A 802 -37.35 -16.93 11.33
N PHE A 803 -36.45 -16.34 12.14
CA PHE A 803 -36.81 -15.68 13.40
C PHE A 803 -37.75 -14.47 13.19
N PHE A 804 -37.48 -13.68 12.14
CA PHE A 804 -38.25 -12.48 11.77
C PHE A 804 -39.26 -12.71 10.64
N GLU A 805 -39.74 -13.92 10.40
CA GLU A 805 -40.68 -14.27 9.31
C GLU A 805 -41.93 -13.38 9.27
N ASN A 806 -42.42 -12.93 10.43
CA ASN A 806 -43.60 -12.09 10.58
C ASN A 806 -43.29 -10.58 10.59
N HIS A 807 -42.06 -10.18 10.26
CA HIS A 807 -41.62 -8.78 10.22
C HIS A 807 -41.12 -8.39 8.81
N PRO A 808 -42.02 -8.02 7.87
CA PRO A 808 -41.71 -7.82 6.46
C PRO A 808 -40.57 -6.82 6.20
N LYS A 809 -40.46 -5.73 7.01
CA LYS A 809 -39.40 -4.73 6.88
C LYS A 809 -38.01 -5.34 7.12
N VAL A 810 -37.89 -6.16 8.16
CA VAL A 810 -36.63 -6.86 8.50
C VAL A 810 -36.37 -7.95 7.46
N LEU A 811 -37.40 -8.78 7.17
CA LEU A 811 -37.27 -9.90 6.25
C LEU A 811 -36.80 -9.49 4.85
N ASN A 812 -37.36 -8.41 4.28
CA ASN A 812 -36.98 -7.91 2.96
C ASN A 812 -35.49 -7.52 2.90
N LYS A 813 -34.94 -6.90 3.97
CA LYS A 813 -33.52 -6.53 4.02
C LYS A 813 -32.63 -7.76 4.21
N LEU A 814 -33.05 -8.73 5.00
CA LEU A 814 -32.33 -9.99 5.17
C LEU A 814 -32.35 -10.83 3.90
N GLN A 815 -33.47 -10.86 3.16
CA GLN A 815 -33.60 -11.55 1.89
C GLN A 815 -32.53 -11.07 0.87
N VAL A 816 -32.27 -9.78 0.79
CA VAL A 816 -31.24 -9.24 -0.11
C VAL A 816 -29.83 -9.73 0.31
N LEU A 817 -29.54 -9.82 1.62
CA LEU A 817 -28.26 -10.40 2.09
C LEU A 817 -28.15 -11.89 1.73
N HIS A 818 -29.25 -12.66 1.89
CA HIS A 818 -29.32 -14.05 1.49
C HIS A 818 -29.12 -14.21 -0.03
N ASP A 819 -29.80 -13.39 -0.85
CA ASP A 819 -29.72 -13.44 -2.31
C ASP A 819 -28.30 -13.24 -2.84
N VAL A 820 -27.51 -12.35 -2.22
CA VAL A 820 -26.09 -12.15 -2.57
C VAL A 820 -25.17 -13.26 -2.03
N GLY A 821 -25.72 -14.33 -1.46
CA GLY A 821 -24.96 -15.47 -0.96
C GLY A 821 -24.30 -15.27 0.40
N LEU A 822 -24.85 -14.40 1.27
CA LEU A 822 -24.36 -14.12 2.61
C LEU A 822 -25.25 -14.70 3.71
N GLY A 823 -26.02 -15.74 3.41
CA GLY A 823 -26.91 -16.41 4.36
C GLY A 823 -26.20 -16.95 5.61
N TYR A 824 -24.94 -17.33 5.48
CA TYR A 824 -24.10 -17.89 6.54
C TYR A 824 -23.43 -16.83 7.45
N VAL A 825 -23.45 -15.55 7.09
CA VAL A 825 -22.78 -14.47 7.83
C VAL A 825 -23.62 -14.04 9.02
N ASP A 826 -22.98 -13.79 10.17
CA ASP A 826 -23.67 -13.29 11.36
C ASP A 826 -24.05 -11.82 11.19
N LEU A 827 -25.24 -11.42 11.65
CA LEU A 827 -25.73 -10.05 11.56
C LEU A 827 -24.78 -9.04 12.21
N GLY A 828 -24.18 -9.42 13.34
CA GLY A 828 -23.26 -8.60 14.14
C GLY A 828 -21.78 -8.85 13.86
N GLN A 829 -21.40 -9.64 12.85
CA GLN A 829 -20.00 -9.90 12.50
C GLN A 829 -19.24 -8.59 12.28
N ILE A 830 -18.11 -8.41 12.97
CA ILE A 830 -17.36 -7.15 12.88
C ILE A 830 -16.73 -6.96 11.49
N ALA A 831 -16.81 -5.74 10.96
CA ALA A 831 -16.34 -5.43 9.60
C ALA A 831 -14.89 -5.87 9.29
N PRO A 832 -13.91 -5.76 10.20
CA PRO A 832 -12.53 -6.23 9.95
C PRO A 832 -12.39 -7.74 9.77
N THR A 833 -13.35 -8.56 10.20
CA THR A 833 -13.31 -10.03 10.05
C THR A 833 -13.93 -10.52 8.76
N LEU A 834 -14.66 -9.66 8.05
CA LEU A 834 -15.20 -10.00 6.73
C LEU A 834 -14.08 -10.10 5.71
N SER A 835 -14.18 -11.08 4.82
CA SER A 835 -13.33 -11.14 3.62
C SER A 835 -13.64 -9.97 2.66
N GLY A 836 -12.72 -9.66 1.76
CA GLY A 836 -12.94 -8.60 0.76
C GLY A 836 -14.18 -8.86 -0.11
N GLY A 837 -14.40 -10.12 -0.50
CA GLY A 837 -15.57 -10.54 -1.27
C GLY A 837 -16.88 -10.43 -0.48
N GLU A 838 -16.90 -10.79 0.80
CA GLU A 838 -18.06 -10.61 1.68
C GLU A 838 -18.40 -9.13 1.86
N ALA A 839 -17.39 -8.29 2.11
CA ALA A 839 -17.59 -6.84 2.22
C ALA A 839 -18.17 -6.22 0.94
N ALA A 840 -17.70 -6.63 -0.23
CA ALA A 840 -18.25 -6.20 -1.52
C ALA A 840 -19.72 -6.64 -1.69
N ARG A 841 -20.06 -7.87 -1.32
CA ARG A 841 -21.44 -8.39 -1.38
C ARG A 841 -22.39 -7.69 -0.40
N VAL A 842 -21.93 -7.34 0.82
CA VAL A 842 -22.72 -6.51 1.76
C VAL A 842 -22.99 -5.12 1.17
N LYS A 843 -22.00 -4.50 0.50
CA LYS A 843 -22.20 -3.22 -0.20
C LYS A 843 -23.23 -3.33 -1.33
N LEU A 844 -23.13 -4.40 -2.13
CA LEU A 844 -24.08 -4.70 -3.19
C LEU A 844 -25.50 -4.88 -2.63
N ALA A 845 -25.66 -5.64 -1.54
CA ALA A 845 -26.94 -5.86 -0.88
C ALA A 845 -27.61 -4.54 -0.45
N LYS A 846 -26.84 -3.59 0.08
CA LYS A 846 -27.36 -2.26 0.45
C LYS A 846 -27.92 -1.51 -0.75
N GLU A 847 -27.27 -1.55 -1.88
CA GLU A 847 -27.69 -0.84 -3.08
C GLU A 847 -28.90 -1.48 -3.76
N LEU A 848 -29.02 -2.81 -3.69
CA LEU A 848 -30.14 -3.57 -4.23
C LEU A 848 -31.48 -3.32 -3.49
N GLN A 849 -31.45 -2.80 -2.27
CA GLN A 849 -32.65 -2.39 -1.54
C GLN A 849 -33.31 -1.12 -2.13
N LYS A 850 -32.57 -0.35 -2.93
CA LYS A 850 -33.04 0.89 -3.55
C LYS A 850 -33.78 0.57 -4.85
N LYS A 851 -34.75 1.37 -5.19
CA LYS A 851 -35.47 1.22 -6.47
C LYS A 851 -34.51 1.49 -7.64
N PRO A 852 -34.53 0.65 -8.69
CA PRO A 852 -33.71 0.89 -9.88
C PRO A 852 -34.21 2.14 -10.61
N THR A 853 -33.29 2.92 -11.18
CA THR A 853 -33.63 4.13 -11.97
C THR A 853 -33.54 3.89 -13.48
N GLY A 854 -32.88 2.80 -13.90
CA GLY A 854 -32.55 2.52 -15.30
C GLY A 854 -31.49 3.45 -15.89
N LYS A 855 -30.84 4.27 -15.04
CA LYS A 855 -29.76 5.20 -15.39
C LYS A 855 -28.58 5.12 -14.43
N SER A 856 -28.58 4.11 -13.55
CA SER A 856 -27.46 3.92 -12.61
C SER A 856 -26.29 3.20 -13.27
N VAL A 857 -25.08 3.53 -12.84
CA VAL A 857 -23.85 2.81 -13.23
C VAL A 857 -23.26 2.12 -11.99
N PHE A 858 -23.18 0.81 -12.06
CA PHE A 858 -22.53 -0.01 -11.05
C PHE A 858 -21.12 -0.36 -11.52
N ILE A 859 -20.11 0.00 -10.75
CA ILE A 859 -18.69 -0.31 -11.01
C ILE A 859 -18.22 -1.29 -9.95
N LEU A 860 -17.83 -2.49 -10.37
CA LEU A 860 -17.36 -3.56 -9.49
C LEU A 860 -15.90 -3.89 -9.83
N ASP A 861 -15.08 -4.04 -8.80
CA ASP A 861 -13.66 -4.37 -8.93
C ASP A 861 -13.42 -5.78 -8.39
N GLU A 862 -13.17 -6.73 -9.28
CA GLU A 862 -12.92 -8.15 -9.00
C GLU A 862 -13.96 -8.77 -8.02
N PRO A 863 -15.27 -8.70 -8.30
CA PRO A 863 -16.30 -9.13 -7.36
C PRO A 863 -16.36 -10.64 -7.13
N THR A 864 -15.67 -11.44 -7.95
CA THR A 864 -15.61 -12.91 -7.82
C THR A 864 -14.50 -13.44 -6.96
N THR A 865 -13.68 -12.54 -6.40
CA THR A 865 -12.60 -12.90 -5.48
C THR A 865 -13.11 -13.73 -4.30
N GLY A 866 -12.48 -14.90 -4.07
CA GLY A 866 -12.84 -15.82 -2.99
C GLY A 866 -14.16 -16.57 -3.17
N LEU A 867 -14.69 -16.61 -4.40
CA LEU A 867 -15.95 -17.28 -4.70
C LEU A 867 -15.74 -18.60 -5.42
N HIS A 868 -16.41 -19.64 -4.93
CA HIS A 868 -16.59 -20.88 -5.66
C HIS A 868 -17.50 -20.64 -6.89
N SER A 869 -17.36 -21.48 -7.95
CA SER A 869 -18.14 -21.37 -9.20
C SER A 869 -19.66 -21.31 -8.97
N ASP A 870 -20.19 -22.00 -7.93
CA ASP A 870 -21.60 -21.93 -7.57
C ASP A 870 -22.01 -20.55 -7.02
N ASP A 871 -21.15 -19.92 -6.23
CA ASP A 871 -21.39 -18.58 -5.70
C ASP A 871 -21.26 -17.51 -6.80
N ILE A 872 -20.33 -17.71 -7.76
CA ILE A 872 -20.21 -16.88 -8.97
C ILE A 872 -21.52 -16.93 -9.77
N LYS A 873 -22.09 -18.10 -9.94
CA LYS A 873 -23.38 -18.29 -10.64
C LYS A 873 -24.50 -17.46 -9.98
N LYS A 874 -24.60 -17.50 -8.64
CA LYS A 874 -25.58 -16.69 -7.88
C LYS A 874 -25.33 -15.19 -8.05
N LEU A 875 -24.08 -14.74 -7.97
CA LEU A 875 -23.70 -13.33 -8.18
C LEU A 875 -24.08 -12.88 -9.59
N LEU A 876 -23.81 -13.67 -10.61
CA LEU A 876 -24.15 -13.35 -12.01
C LEU A 876 -25.65 -13.16 -12.22
N VAL A 877 -26.51 -13.99 -11.60
CA VAL A 877 -27.97 -13.82 -11.65
C VAL A 877 -28.37 -12.42 -11.15
N ILE A 878 -27.73 -11.95 -10.10
CA ILE A 878 -28.00 -10.61 -9.53
C ILE A 878 -27.52 -9.50 -10.47
N LEU A 879 -26.29 -9.60 -11.00
CA LEU A 879 -25.74 -8.62 -11.92
C LEU A 879 -26.56 -8.54 -13.20
N GLN A 880 -27.01 -9.68 -13.72
CA GLN A 880 -27.90 -9.72 -14.88
C GLN A 880 -29.25 -9.04 -14.59
N ARG A 881 -29.84 -9.27 -13.40
CA ARG A 881 -31.07 -8.60 -12.96
C ARG A 881 -30.93 -7.07 -12.89
N ILE A 882 -29.77 -6.54 -12.46
CA ILE A 882 -29.48 -5.09 -12.46
C ILE A 882 -29.54 -4.57 -13.89
N VAL A 883 -28.88 -5.25 -14.83
CA VAL A 883 -28.87 -4.84 -16.25
C VAL A 883 -30.25 -4.97 -16.89
N ASP A 884 -31.03 -6.01 -16.57
CA ASP A 884 -32.40 -6.18 -17.06
C ASP A 884 -33.34 -5.06 -16.60
N ASN A 885 -33.04 -4.42 -15.47
CA ASN A 885 -33.75 -3.21 -15.00
C ASN A 885 -33.34 -1.92 -15.76
N GLY A 886 -32.43 -2.00 -16.73
CA GLY A 886 -31.94 -0.89 -17.56
C GLY A 886 -30.69 -0.20 -17.03
N ASP A 887 -30.18 -0.57 -15.87
CA ASP A 887 -28.94 -0.03 -15.28
C ASP A 887 -27.70 -0.59 -16.01
N THR A 888 -26.58 0.05 -15.87
CA THR A 888 -25.31 -0.36 -16.48
C THR A 888 -24.41 -1.01 -15.42
N VAL A 889 -23.83 -2.17 -15.75
CA VAL A 889 -22.85 -2.85 -14.89
C VAL A 889 -21.49 -2.88 -15.60
N ILE A 890 -20.48 -2.34 -14.96
CA ILE A 890 -19.08 -2.36 -15.41
C ILE A 890 -18.26 -3.15 -14.40
N VAL A 891 -17.63 -4.22 -14.83
CA VAL A 891 -16.88 -5.11 -13.96
C VAL A 891 -15.43 -5.22 -14.44
N ILE A 892 -14.49 -4.97 -13.56
CA ILE A 892 -13.07 -5.34 -13.78
C ILE A 892 -12.95 -6.80 -13.38
N GLU A 893 -12.57 -7.69 -14.31
CA GLU A 893 -12.53 -9.11 -14.04
C GLU A 893 -11.46 -9.89 -14.80
N HIS A 894 -11.03 -11.00 -14.19
CA HIS A 894 -10.12 -11.98 -14.75
C HIS A 894 -10.77 -13.37 -14.90
N ASN A 895 -11.87 -13.61 -14.18
CA ASN A 895 -12.58 -14.87 -14.21
C ASN A 895 -13.31 -15.07 -15.55
N LEU A 896 -12.94 -16.11 -16.29
CA LEU A 896 -13.48 -16.41 -17.61
C LEU A 896 -14.97 -16.73 -17.57
N ASP A 897 -15.49 -17.31 -16.50
CA ASP A 897 -16.92 -17.61 -16.34
C ASP A 897 -17.77 -16.34 -16.29
N VAL A 898 -17.23 -15.25 -15.74
CA VAL A 898 -17.86 -13.92 -15.75
C VAL A 898 -17.71 -13.27 -17.12
N ILE A 899 -16.52 -13.31 -17.69
CA ILE A 899 -16.19 -12.66 -18.96
C ILE A 899 -17.04 -13.23 -20.10
N LYS A 900 -17.22 -14.56 -20.14
CA LYS A 900 -18.01 -15.21 -21.21
C LYS A 900 -19.50 -14.84 -21.19
N VAL A 901 -20.04 -14.36 -20.08
CA VAL A 901 -21.46 -13.94 -19.98
C VAL A 901 -21.67 -12.44 -20.17
N ALA A 902 -20.60 -11.65 -20.34
CA ALA A 902 -20.68 -10.23 -20.58
C ALA A 902 -21.35 -9.89 -21.95
N ASP A 903 -22.04 -8.75 -22.02
CA ASP A 903 -22.56 -8.23 -23.28
C ASP A 903 -21.47 -7.54 -24.11
N TYR A 904 -20.48 -6.93 -23.43
CA TYR A 904 -19.40 -6.18 -24.05
C TYR A 904 -18.10 -6.31 -23.25
N ILE A 905 -16.98 -6.39 -23.94
CA ILE A 905 -15.65 -6.49 -23.35
C ILE A 905 -14.80 -5.33 -23.82
N ILE A 906 -13.97 -4.82 -22.90
CA ILE A 906 -12.89 -3.87 -23.16
C ILE A 906 -11.60 -4.52 -22.66
N ASP A 907 -10.75 -4.96 -23.58
CA ASP A 907 -9.50 -5.65 -23.25
C ASP A 907 -8.31 -4.71 -23.36
N LEU A 908 -7.57 -4.54 -22.22
CA LEU A 908 -6.40 -3.68 -22.13
C LEU A 908 -5.12 -4.52 -22.11
N GLY A 909 -4.09 -3.99 -22.76
CA GLY A 909 -2.79 -4.65 -22.82
C GLY A 909 -1.83 -4.00 -23.80
N PRO A 910 -1.09 -4.82 -24.60
CA PRO A 910 -1.04 -6.30 -24.53
C PRO A 910 -0.36 -6.84 -23.25
N GLU A 911 0.56 -6.06 -22.66
CA GLU A 911 1.31 -6.43 -21.45
C GLU A 911 0.99 -5.48 -20.30
N GLY A 912 1.60 -5.72 -19.13
CA GLY A 912 1.56 -4.83 -17.98
C GLY A 912 2.61 -3.72 -18.03
N GLY A 913 2.50 -2.75 -17.10
CA GLY A 913 3.51 -1.71 -16.87
C GLY A 913 3.49 -0.54 -17.83
N ASN A 914 4.49 0.34 -17.69
CA ASN A 914 4.53 1.63 -18.37
C ASN A 914 4.90 1.54 -19.86
N LYS A 915 5.66 0.53 -20.26
CA LYS A 915 6.22 0.44 -21.60
C LYS A 915 5.27 -0.19 -22.62
N LEU A 916 4.73 -1.34 -22.29
CA LEU A 916 3.89 -2.17 -23.18
C LEU A 916 2.41 -2.19 -22.77
N GLY A 917 2.06 -1.78 -21.56
CA GLY A 917 0.68 -1.68 -21.09
C GLY A 917 -0.01 -0.38 -21.49
N GLY A 918 -1.26 -0.23 -21.05
CA GLY A 918 -2.03 1.01 -21.16
C GLY A 918 -2.67 1.29 -22.50
N ASN A 919 -2.71 0.31 -23.40
CA ASN A 919 -3.41 0.39 -24.67
C ASN A 919 -4.72 -0.45 -24.64
N ILE A 920 -5.63 -0.15 -25.55
CA ILE A 920 -6.76 -1.01 -25.85
C ILE A 920 -6.31 -2.03 -26.89
N VAL A 921 -6.41 -3.32 -26.57
CA VAL A 921 -6.12 -4.41 -27.50
C VAL A 921 -7.31 -4.60 -28.43
N CYS A 922 -8.50 -4.77 -27.84
CA CYS A 922 -9.75 -4.91 -28.59
C CYS A 922 -10.95 -4.53 -27.73
N THR A 923 -12.09 -4.32 -28.38
CA THR A 923 -13.40 -4.13 -27.76
C THR A 923 -14.44 -4.83 -28.60
N GLY A 924 -15.49 -5.36 -27.98
CA GLY A 924 -16.58 -6.05 -28.69
C GLY A 924 -17.31 -7.05 -27.80
N THR A 925 -18.13 -7.91 -28.42
CA THR A 925 -18.75 -9.04 -27.73
C THR A 925 -17.68 -10.12 -27.41
N PRO A 926 -17.94 -11.02 -26.46
CA PRO A 926 -17.03 -12.14 -26.17
C PRO A 926 -16.64 -12.93 -27.43
N GLU A 927 -17.58 -13.14 -28.35
CA GLU A 927 -17.36 -13.86 -29.60
C GLU A 927 -16.48 -13.08 -30.60
N GLU A 928 -16.48 -11.75 -30.55
CA GLU A 928 -15.61 -10.90 -31.35
C GLU A 928 -14.21 -10.87 -30.75
N VAL A 929 -14.08 -10.70 -29.45
CA VAL A 929 -12.81 -10.67 -28.76
C VAL A 929 -12.07 -12.01 -28.83
N SER A 930 -12.77 -13.13 -28.81
CA SER A 930 -12.18 -14.48 -28.95
C SER A 930 -11.46 -14.74 -30.27
N LYS A 931 -11.73 -13.90 -31.31
CA LYS A 931 -11.09 -14.00 -32.64
C LYS A 931 -9.82 -13.16 -32.73
N VAL A 932 -9.55 -12.29 -31.78
CA VAL A 932 -8.39 -11.37 -31.78
C VAL A 932 -7.18 -12.09 -31.21
N LYS A 933 -6.18 -12.38 -32.05
CA LYS A 933 -4.98 -13.15 -31.67
C LYS A 933 -4.09 -12.43 -30.67
N GLU A 934 -4.08 -11.10 -30.69
CA GLU A 934 -3.30 -10.26 -29.79
C GLU A 934 -3.89 -10.17 -28.37
N SER A 935 -5.15 -10.56 -28.21
CA SER A 935 -5.84 -10.61 -26.93
C SER A 935 -5.57 -11.92 -26.21
N TYR A 936 -4.82 -11.88 -25.11
CA TYR A 936 -4.66 -13.05 -24.25
C TYR A 936 -6.01 -13.49 -23.68
N THR A 937 -6.84 -12.57 -23.21
CA THR A 937 -8.22 -12.87 -22.78
C THR A 937 -9.00 -13.58 -23.87
N GLY A 938 -8.91 -13.09 -25.12
CA GLY A 938 -9.57 -13.69 -26.27
C GLY A 938 -9.12 -15.13 -26.54
N GLN A 939 -7.82 -15.42 -26.44
CA GLN A 939 -7.26 -16.75 -26.65
C GLN A 939 -7.81 -17.79 -25.64
N PHE A 940 -7.92 -17.41 -24.36
CA PHE A 940 -8.51 -18.29 -23.34
C PHE A 940 -10.02 -18.41 -23.49
N LEU A 941 -10.69 -17.32 -23.85
CA LEU A 941 -12.14 -17.28 -24.02
C LEU A 941 -12.60 -18.16 -25.19
N ALA A 942 -11.81 -18.24 -26.26
CA ALA A 942 -12.09 -19.11 -27.42
C ALA A 942 -12.23 -20.58 -27.06
N LYS A 943 -11.67 -21.04 -25.94
CA LYS A 943 -11.80 -22.43 -25.46
C LYS A 943 -13.10 -22.66 -24.69
N MET A 944 -13.82 -21.60 -24.28
CA MET A 944 -15.00 -21.67 -23.42
C MET A 944 -16.31 -21.27 -24.12
N LEU A 945 -16.23 -20.60 -25.28
CA LEU A 945 -17.36 -20.24 -26.15
C LEU A 945 -17.63 -21.32 -27.20
#